data_a9905da9673afda9e25d7cde8a8961bd
#
_entry.id   a9905da9673afda9e25d7cde8a8961bd
#
_cell.length_a   1.000
_cell.length_b   1.000
_cell.length_c   1.000
_cell.angle_alpha   90.00
_cell.angle_beta   90.00
_cell.angle_gamma   90.00
#
_symmetry.space_group_name_H-M   'P 1'
#
loop_
_entity.id
_entity.type
_entity.pdbx_description
1 polymer ?
#
loop_
_entity_poly.entity_id
_entity_poly.type
_entity_poly.pdbx_seq_one_letter_code
_entity_poly.pdbx_strand_id
1 'polypeptide(L)'
;MQSMRRVAIHVAIRVARTVMPLCLLVAMAPTAHAQVDPRGAMRTIAMPHFRVHFRPDHEVLARRAGFLAETAYAQLSRELAPPSGLVDLLIADNVDASNGYAQVFPTNRVVIYAVPPIALRELRFHDEWLRMVITHEMAHIFQIDRARGAWALGRVVFGRNPLFFPNALTPSWVKEGLAVHYESKFTGSGRSVSTGFPMIARTAVRDAFVPSPQRWSLSTSQFPGGQTAYAWGTLLMNRSAMQRDGGMRRFVDITAANVVPFLLSRNSRQAFGASFDSLFARMTDSLRLVSTALPGDSVWHAVSANGWYAASPRWVGVDSIVWSASNGREVTGLYIAPAGRADVVAPRRLAWRNTLDVNAPVPGDTSGAMVFAQSERLDPYVVRSDLYRSRRGDRGGDRGGDRGGETRLTKGARLSQPDVRADGSIVAVQLGADRSRLVRVSATGDSIGPITPDVLSERWAEPRWSPDGQRIAAVQLLATGEQRVVVMDVSGELQLAVAGARGVFSSPSFTPDGKRLVWVSDRSGRSQLETAPIAARGALPDTLRWREEREEVRVASSVSSGVFDPSVSPDGSRVAALFYRADGYHVSWAPLDTVGMIARSTWYPPTNVTDLSVPYVAALSGRVASAVATRYAPLRQLIPRYWTPLIGEGRTGATTYGASTSGIDILGRHAWTANALVQPQLRETDAFASYRYAGLGIQLLDLSAQQEWDGTFRAVNDSGATLGLVARRRRFVTGSSTWRVPRVRRSVSATLGAQYELRDFTSVVDSALGAPNSLLRTGTRYGSIFASSSVSTARLGARGVSVEEGVTLSGSTAYRWREDDPTASGAWRSIVGARHYLPLNLPGFSRHVIATRATIGVAQQTSTTDFSVGGTSGQSAELLPGVVIGDPPRTFSLRGVAPGTQRGVRALAGGVEYRAPLVLFRRLPSPFMVFVDRLSVTVFSDAARAWCPGALARSENVVCERPGKRDGWLASAGAELVVDLAVQYDTPYRLRIGGAAPYVAPRDVSRRGALYVTLGGYF
;
A
#
# COMPACT_ATOMS: atom_id res chain seq x y z
N MET A 1 -16.81 -0.71 -34.07
CA MET A 1 -16.63 -0.30 -32.63
C MET A 1 -17.87 -0.48 -31.76
N GLN A 2 -19.09 -0.13 -32.20
CA GLN A 2 -20.33 -0.35 -31.40
C GLN A 2 -20.72 -1.84 -31.24
N SER A 3 -20.49 -2.68 -32.24
CA SER A 3 -20.75 -4.14 -32.14
C SER A 3 -19.80 -4.86 -31.18
N MET A 4 -18.52 -4.51 -31.17
CA MET A 4 -17.55 -5.05 -30.19
C MET A 4 -17.86 -4.62 -28.74
N ARG A 5 -18.37 -3.39 -28.55
CA ARG A 5 -18.87 -2.96 -27.23
C ARG A 5 -20.04 -3.79 -26.73
N ARG A 6 -21.00 -4.15 -27.59
CA ARG A 6 -22.16 -5.00 -27.21
C ARG A 6 -21.74 -6.44 -26.90
N VAL A 7 -20.81 -7.00 -27.65
CA VAL A 7 -20.28 -8.36 -27.39
C VAL A 7 -19.51 -8.40 -26.09
N ALA A 8 -18.63 -7.43 -25.82
CA ALA A 8 -17.87 -7.36 -24.57
C ALA A 8 -18.80 -7.22 -23.32
N ILE A 9 -19.86 -6.43 -23.44
CA ILE A 9 -20.86 -6.28 -22.35
C ILE A 9 -21.64 -7.58 -22.14
N HIS A 10 -22.04 -8.29 -23.19
CA HIS A 10 -22.78 -9.56 -23.07
C HIS A 10 -21.91 -10.70 -22.52
N VAL A 11 -20.65 -10.76 -22.89
CA VAL A 11 -19.69 -11.72 -22.35
C VAL A 11 -19.42 -11.42 -20.87
N ALA A 12 -19.20 -10.16 -20.50
CA ALA A 12 -19.02 -9.76 -19.11
C ALA A 12 -20.26 -10.09 -18.24
N ILE A 13 -21.47 -9.92 -18.76
CA ILE A 13 -22.72 -10.25 -18.05
C ILE A 13 -22.90 -11.78 -17.93
N ARG A 14 -22.55 -12.58 -18.95
CA ARG A 14 -22.63 -14.05 -18.85
C ARG A 14 -21.57 -14.60 -17.89
N VAL A 15 -20.33 -14.14 -17.95
CA VAL A 15 -19.27 -14.54 -17.01
C VAL A 15 -19.66 -14.16 -15.57
N ALA A 16 -20.20 -12.96 -15.36
CA ALA A 16 -20.68 -12.55 -14.06
C ALA A 16 -21.83 -13.46 -13.54
N ARG A 17 -22.75 -13.89 -14.39
CA ARG A 17 -23.85 -14.78 -13.99
C ARG A 17 -23.42 -16.22 -13.65
N THR A 18 -22.33 -16.70 -14.24
CA THR A 18 -21.86 -18.10 -14.05
C THR A 18 -20.83 -18.21 -12.91
N VAL A 19 -20.06 -17.16 -12.67
CA VAL A 19 -19.00 -17.12 -11.62
C VAL A 19 -19.55 -16.67 -10.26
N MET A 20 -20.69 -16.04 -10.22
CA MET A 20 -21.25 -15.35 -9.07
C MET A 20 -21.69 -16.22 -7.87
N PRO A 21 -22.23 -17.43 -8.01
CA PRO A 21 -22.50 -18.24 -6.83
C PRO A 21 -21.25 -18.75 -6.13
N LEU A 22 -20.11 -18.80 -6.85
CA LEU A 22 -18.83 -19.32 -6.34
C LEU A 22 -17.98 -18.28 -5.59
N CYS A 23 -18.21 -16.98 -5.80
CA CYS A 23 -17.37 -15.90 -5.22
C CYS A 23 -17.76 -15.48 -3.79
N LEU A 24 -18.65 -16.18 -3.12
CA LEU A 24 -19.24 -15.70 -1.86
C LEU A 24 -18.35 -15.85 -0.62
N LEU A 25 -17.20 -16.52 -0.71
CA LEU A 25 -16.32 -16.78 0.44
C LEU A 25 -14.84 -16.73 0.04
N VAL A 26 -14.33 -15.56 -0.27
CA VAL A 26 -12.87 -15.41 -0.49
C VAL A 26 -12.16 -15.25 0.84
N ALA A 27 -11.21 -16.11 1.12
CA ALA A 27 -10.31 -15.97 2.24
C ALA A 27 -9.50 -14.66 2.12
N MET A 28 -9.46 -13.87 3.16
CA MET A 28 -8.62 -12.69 3.26
C MET A 28 -7.15 -13.13 3.20
N ALA A 29 -6.53 -13.02 2.03
CA ALA A 29 -5.08 -13.09 1.95
C ALA A 29 -4.51 -11.96 2.83
N PRO A 30 -3.52 -12.22 3.68
CA PRO A 30 -2.92 -11.16 4.48
C PRO A 30 -2.26 -10.16 3.53
N THR A 31 -2.84 -8.97 3.43
CA THR A 31 -2.22 -7.83 2.75
C THR A 31 -0.88 -7.54 3.42
N ALA A 32 0.13 -7.18 2.62
CA ALA A 32 1.44 -6.81 3.12
C ALA A 32 1.30 -5.63 4.08
N HIS A 33 1.35 -5.91 5.36
CA HIS A 33 1.17 -4.93 6.42
C HIS A 33 2.41 -4.04 6.52
N ALA A 34 2.23 -2.80 6.89
CA ALA A 34 3.31 -1.91 7.28
C ALA A 34 4.18 -2.64 8.32
N GLN A 35 5.44 -2.79 8.01
CA GLN A 35 6.32 -3.68 8.77
C GLN A 35 6.76 -2.97 10.05
N VAL A 36 6.31 -3.47 11.19
CA VAL A 36 6.87 -3.12 12.49
C VAL A 36 8.30 -3.66 12.57
N ASP A 37 9.20 -2.95 13.23
CA ASP A 37 10.56 -3.46 13.47
C ASP A 37 10.51 -4.58 14.53
N PRO A 38 10.75 -5.84 14.17
CA PRO A 38 10.67 -6.97 15.09
C PRO A 38 11.87 -7.06 16.05
N ARG A 39 12.88 -6.21 15.88
CA ARG A 39 14.13 -6.23 16.64
C ARG A 39 14.04 -5.48 17.96
N GLY A 40 15.07 -5.66 18.75
CA GLY A 40 15.31 -4.90 19.98
C GLY A 40 14.49 -5.35 21.19
N ALA A 41 14.82 -4.76 22.32
CA ALA A 41 14.10 -4.96 23.56
C ALA A 41 12.77 -4.20 23.50
N MET A 42 11.69 -4.90 23.90
CA MET A 42 10.37 -4.31 24.00
C MET A 42 9.85 -4.47 25.43
N ARG A 43 9.06 -3.51 25.87
CA ARG A 43 8.35 -3.54 27.13
C ARG A 43 6.84 -3.55 26.92
N THR A 44 6.11 -3.93 27.95
CA THR A 44 4.64 -3.99 27.93
C THR A 44 4.11 -3.41 29.23
N ILE A 45 3.16 -2.49 29.13
CA ILE A 45 2.34 -2.00 30.23
C ILE A 45 0.96 -2.65 30.09
N ALA A 46 0.52 -3.37 31.16
CA ALA A 46 -0.82 -3.94 31.21
C ALA A 46 -1.79 -2.90 31.79
N MET A 47 -2.94 -2.75 31.12
CA MET A 47 -4.04 -1.85 31.46
C MET A 47 -5.36 -2.63 31.49
N PRO A 48 -6.46 -2.04 31.97
CA PRO A 48 -7.75 -2.74 32.04
C PRO A 48 -8.21 -3.36 30.73
N HIS A 49 -8.07 -2.63 29.60
CA HIS A 49 -8.51 -3.10 28.28
C HIS A 49 -7.37 -3.25 27.28
N PHE A 50 -6.14 -2.84 27.64
CA PHE A 50 -5.00 -2.80 26.72
C PHE A 50 -3.76 -3.49 27.27
N ARG A 51 -2.92 -3.96 26.33
CA ARG A 51 -1.49 -4.22 26.54
C ARG A 51 -0.74 -3.26 25.63
N VAL A 52 -0.06 -2.27 26.22
CA VAL A 52 0.70 -1.29 25.45
C VAL A 52 2.14 -1.75 25.30
N HIS A 53 2.57 -1.95 24.05
CA HIS A 53 3.91 -2.42 23.70
C HIS A 53 4.74 -1.26 23.13
N PHE A 54 5.99 -1.14 23.57
CA PHE A 54 6.84 -0.01 23.22
C PHE A 54 8.33 -0.33 23.41
N ARG A 55 9.19 0.47 22.78
CA ARG A 55 10.62 0.47 23.04
C ARG A 55 10.91 1.23 24.35
N PRO A 56 11.97 0.87 25.11
CA PRO A 56 12.24 1.50 26.40
C PRO A 56 12.35 3.02 26.37
N ASP A 57 12.86 3.58 25.29
CA ASP A 57 13.02 5.02 25.05
C ASP A 57 11.69 5.77 24.83
N HIS A 58 10.57 5.05 24.65
CA HIS A 58 9.23 5.61 24.40
C HIS A 58 8.25 5.38 25.55
N GLU A 59 8.71 5.14 26.78
CA GLU A 59 7.82 4.81 27.89
C GLU A 59 6.84 5.95 28.22
N VAL A 60 7.28 7.21 28.22
CA VAL A 60 6.41 8.37 28.46
C VAL A 60 5.30 8.43 27.40
N LEU A 61 5.67 8.26 26.14
CA LEU A 61 4.72 8.25 25.02
C LEU A 61 3.74 7.07 25.11
N ALA A 62 4.22 5.88 25.49
CA ALA A 62 3.40 4.70 25.63
C ALA A 62 2.39 4.83 26.77
N ARG A 63 2.76 5.45 27.89
CA ARG A 63 1.83 5.76 29.00
C ARG A 63 0.76 6.75 28.54
N ARG A 64 1.16 7.80 27.81
CA ARG A 64 0.21 8.76 27.23
C ARG A 64 -0.75 8.07 26.25
N ALA A 65 -0.23 7.25 25.32
CA ALA A 65 -1.03 6.48 24.37
C ALA A 65 -2.01 5.52 25.06
N GLY A 66 -1.58 4.85 26.14
CA GLY A 66 -2.44 3.97 26.91
C GLY A 66 -3.58 4.71 27.61
N PHE A 67 -3.30 5.88 28.20
CA PHE A 67 -4.33 6.73 28.77
C PHE A 67 -5.36 7.18 27.71
N LEU A 68 -4.90 7.61 26.54
CA LEU A 68 -5.76 8.00 25.43
C LEU A 68 -6.58 6.83 24.89
N ALA A 69 -6.01 5.62 24.83
CA ALA A 69 -6.70 4.41 24.40
C ALA A 69 -7.83 4.02 25.36
N GLU A 70 -7.59 4.05 26.65
CA GLU A 70 -8.64 3.80 27.65
C GLU A 70 -9.75 4.85 27.60
N THR A 71 -9.37 6.12 27.35
CA THR A 71 -10.35 7.20 27.16
C THR A 71 -11.21 6.95 25.90
N ALA A 72 -10.59 6.62 24.77
CA ALA A 72 -11.31 6.29 23.54
C ALA A 72 -12.21 5.06 23.71
N TYR A 73 -11.71 4.02 24.42
CA TYR A 73 -12.50 2.83 24.75
C TYR A 73 -13.75 3.18 25.56
N ALA A 74 -13.61 4.00 26.59
CA ALA A 74 -14.72 4.43 27.43
C ALA A 74 -15.76 5.26 26.62
N GLN A 75 -15.29 6.16 25.77
CA GLN A 75 -16.17 6.98 24.91
C GLN A 75 -16.92 6.13 23.90
N LEU A 76 -16.21 5.25 23.18
CA LEU A 76 -16.81 4.35 22.19
C LEU A 76 -17.78 3.36 22.80
N SER A 77 -17.52 2.87 24.02
CA SER A 77 -18.41 1.92 24.72
C SER A 77 -19.78 2.49 25.07
N ARG A 78 -19.93 3.81 25.10
CA ARG A 78 -21.23 4.46 25.29
C ARG A 78 -22.11 4.34 24.03
N GLU A 79 -21.47 4.28 22.86
CA GLU A 79 -22.20 4.32 21.58
C GLU A 79 -22.15 3.00 20.80
N LEU A 80 -21.10 2.22 20.97
CA LEU A 80 -20.92 0.92 20.32
C LEU A 80 -20.75 -0.18 21.36
N ALA A 81 -20.97 -1.41 20.97
CA ALA A 81 -20.69 -2.53 21.85
C ALA A 81 -19.16 -2.78 21.93
N PRO A 82 -18.59 -2.95 23.13
CA PRO A 82 -17.17 -3.15 23.28
C PRO A 82 -16.67 -4.44 22.61
N PRO A 83 -15.42 -4.45 22.15
CA PRO A 83 -14.80 -5.61 21.53
C PRO A 83 -14.54 -6.73 22.55
N SER A 84 -14.31 -7.93 22.03
CA SER A 84 -14.01 -9.11 22.87
C SER A 84 -12.53 -9.16 23.24
N GLY A 85 -12.23 -9.22 24.56
CA GLY A 85 -10.89 -9.38 25.09
C GLY A 85 -10.02 -8.12 25.02
N LEU A 86 -8.75 -8.29 25.36
CA LEU A 86 -7.78 -7.19 25.39
C LEU A 86 -7.36 -6.78 23.98
N VAL A 87 -7.01 -5.50 23.85
CA VAL A 87 -6.42 -4.92 22.63
C VAL A 87 -4.91 -4.73 22.82
N ASP A 88 -4.11 -5.26 21.93
CA ASP A 88 -2.68 -5.00 21.87
C ASP A 88 -2.44 -3.68 21.14
N LEU A 89 -1.89 -2.67 21.82
CA LEU A 89 -1.52 -1.37 21.28
C LEU A 89 0.00 -1.29 21.16
N LEU A 90 0.51 -1.10 19.94
CA LEU A 90 1.95 -0.96 19.69
C LEU A 90 2.28 0.45 19.26
N ILE A 91 3.23 1.08 19.94
CA ILE A 91 3.83 2.35 19.56
C ILE A 91 5.12 2.06 18.77
N ALA A 92 5.09 2.38 17.49
CA ALA A 92 6.18 2.17 16.55
C ALA A 92 6.80 3.49 16.11
N ASP A 93 8.13 3.56 16.06
CA ASP A 93 8.90 4.72 15.57
C ASP A 93 9.99 4.29 14.56
N ASN A 94 9.68 3.31 13.74
CA ASN A 94 10.62 2.80 12.75
C ASN A 94 10.41 3.38 11.34
N VAL A 95 9.34 4.15 11.13
CA VAL A 95 9.00 4.75 9.83
C VAL A 95 8.70 6.23 10.02
N ASP A 96 9.33 7.09 9.21
CA ASP A 96 9.06 8.53 9.18
C ASP A 96 7.82 8.84 8.32
N ALA A 97 6.72 8.20 8.65
CA ALA A 97 5.40 8.42 8.09
C ALA A 97 4.35 8.31 9.18
N SER A 98 3.37 9.21 9.12
CA SER A 98 2.24 9.22 10.05
C SER A 98 1.20 8.22 9.59
N ASN A 99 0.90 7.22 10.40
CA ASN A 99 -0.11 6.21 10.10
C ASN A 99 -0.54 5.49 11.36
N GLY A 100 -1.69 4.81 11.29
CA GLY A 100 -2.14 3.79 12.21
C GLY A 100 -2.81 2.67 11.43
N TYR A 101 -2.97 1.53 12.05
CA TYR A 101 -3.86 0.50 11.53
C TYR A 101 -4.38 -0.40 12.64
N ALA A 102 -5.61 -0.89 12.46
CA ALA A 102 -6.27 -1.83 13.33
C ALA A 102 -6.43 -3.20 12.67
N GLN A 103 -6.27 -4.25 13.45
CA GLN A 103 -6.52 -5.63 13.08
C GLN A 103 -7.32 -6.33 14.16
N VAL A 104 -8.30 -7.13 13.76
CA VAL A 104 -9.09 -7.95 14.69
C VAL A 104 -8.68 -9.42 14.68
N PHE A 105 -7.84 -9.81 13.73
CA PHE A 105 -7.41 -11.20 13.54
C PHE A 105 -5.87 -11.32 13.60
N PRO A 106 -5.31 -12.33 14.26
CA PRO A 106 -5.95 -13.34 15.13
C PRO A 106 -6.36 -12.79 16.50
N THR A 107 -5.89 -11.60 16.90
CA THR A 107 -6.26 -10.84 18.10
C THR A 107 -6.51 -9.38 17.76
N ASN A 108 -7.23 -8.66 18.62
CA ASN A 108 -7.40 -7.23 18.47
C ASN A 108 -6.06 -6.52 18.63
N ARG A 109 -5.63 -5.77 17.63
CA ARG A 109 -4.34 -5.08 17.55
C ARG A 109 -4.50 -3.71 16.95
N VAL A 110 -3.81 -2.74 17.52
CA VAL A 110 -3.66 -1.40 17.00
C VAL A 110 -2.17 -1.08 16.95
N VAL A 111 -1.69 -0.63 15.81
CA VAL A 111 -0.31 -0.17 15.64
C VAL A 111 -0.34 1.30 15.26
N ILE A 112 0.39 2.12 16.00
CA ILE A 112 0.50 3.56 15.77
C ILE A 112 1.94 3.89 15.43
N TYR A 113 2.14 4.51 14.27
CA TYR A 113 3.41 5.17 13.95
C TYR A 113 3.44 6.54 14.59
N ALA A 114 4.40 6.74 15.46
CA ALA A 114 4.41 7.86 16.38
C ALA A 114 4.76 9.21 15.73
N VAL A 115 5.26 9.22 14.49
CA VAL A 115 5.60 10.47 13.78
C VAL A 115 4.32 11.26 13.46
N PRO A 116 4.25 12.56 13.83
CA PRO A 116 3.06 13.36 13.59
C PRO A 116 2.89 13.77 12.11
N PRO A 117 1.65 14.01 11.64
CA PRO A 117 1.34 14.26 10.23
C PRO A 117 1.61 15.71 9.80
N ILE A 118 2.85 16.15 9.82
CA ILE A 118 3.22 17.53 9.43
C ILE A 118 3.14 17.79 7.92
N ALA A 119 3.25 16.75 7.09
CA ALA A 119 3.23 16.86 5.63
C ALA A 119 1.85 16.54 5.01
N LEU A 120 0.93 15.93 5.76
CA LEU A 120 -0.38 15.51 5.28
C LEU A 120 -1.45 16.56 5.61
N ARG A 121 -1.87 17.35 4.62
CA ARG A 121 -2.82 18.45 4.79
C ARG A 121 -4.13 18.03 5.44
N GLU A 122 -4.65 16.87 5.05
CA GLU A 122 -5.92 16.33 5.52
C GLU A 122 -5.90 15.93 7.00
N LEU A 123 -4.71 15.68 7.54
CA LEU A 123 -4.51 15.25 8.93
C LEU A 123 -4.02 16.38 9.85
N ARG A 124 -3.83 17.60 9.35
CA ARG A 124 -3.29 18.71 10.17
C ARG A 124 -4.28 19.29 11.17
N PHE A 125 -5.58 19.13 10.96
CA PHE A 125 -6.60 19.63 11.88
C PHE A 125 -6.79 18.66 13.05
N HIS A 126 -5.90 18.70 14.03
CA HIS A 126 -5.97 17.92 15.26
C HIS A 126 -5.35 18.69 16.42
N ASP A 127 -5.82 18.39 17.64
CA ASP A 127 -5.22 18.85 18.88
C ASP A 127 -4.00 17.98 19.24
N GLU A 128 -4.18 16.70 19.35
CA GLU A 128 -3.14 15.72 19.64
C GLU A 128 -3.21 14.56 18.64
N TRP A 129 -2.10 14.28 17.94
CA TRP A 129 -2.03 13.23 16.92
C TRP A 129 -2.40 11.85 17.47
N LEU A 130 -1.81 11.48 18.62
CA LEU A 130 -2.06 10.18 19.23
C LEU A 130 -3.54 10.02 19.61
N ARG A 131 -4.17 11.05 20.15
CA ARG A 131 -5.60 11.02 20.50
C ARG A 131 -6.47 10.78 19.27
N MET A 132 -6.19 11.50 18.20
CA MET A 132 -6.93 11.39 16.95
C MET A 132 -6.80 9.99 16.35
N VAL A 133 -5.56 9.50 16.14
CA VAL A 133 -5.32 8.21 15.47
C VAL A 133 -5.76 7.03 16.32
N ILE A 134 -5.53 7.05 17.65
CA ILE A 134 -6.00 5.98 18.54
C ILE A 134 -7.52 5.89 18.53
N THR A 135 -8.23 7.03 18.59
CA THR A 135 -9.70 7.04 18.53
C THR A 135 -10.20 6.46 17.20
N HIS A 136 -9.56 6.80 16.09
CA HIS A 136 -9.85 6.27 14.76
C HIS A 136 -9.67 4.76 14.71
N GLU A 137 -8.51 4.24 15.09
CA GLU A 137 -8.21 2.81 15.04
C GLU A 137 -9.07 1.99 16.01
N MET A 138 -9.37 2.56 17.16
CA MET A 138 -10.30 1.93 18.10
C MET A 138 -11.72 1.81 17.56
N ALA A 139 -12.19 2.79 16.77
CA ALA A 139 -13.50 2.70 16.12
C ALA A 139 -13.55 1.50 15.14
N HIS A 140 -12.45 1.22 14.41
CA HIS A 140 -12.33 0.00 13.60
C HIS A 140 -12.42 -1.28 14.44
N ILE A 141 -11.73 -1.35 15.58
CA ILE A 141 -11.81 -2.53 16.48
C ILE A 141 -13.25 -2.74 16.94
N PHE A 142 -13.94 -1.69 17.41
CA PHE A 142 -15.32 -1.76 17.88
C PHE A 142 -16.29 -2.20 16.77
N GLN A 143 -16.09 -1.71 15.54
CA GLN A 143 -16.92 -2.06 14.41
C GLN A 143 -16.67 -3.50 13.94
N ILE A 144 -15.40 -3.83 13.65
CA ILE A 144 -15.04 -5.06 12.91
C ILE A 144 -15.08 -6.29 13.82
N ASP A 145 -14.71 -6.17 15.10
CA ASP A 145 -14.77 -7.30 16.04
C ASP A 145 -16.22 -7.69 16.41
N ARG A 146 -17.20 -6.89 16.06
CA ARG A 146 -18.59 -7.18 16.39
C ARG A 146 -19.13 -8.36 15.57
N ALA A 147 -19.58 -9.43 16.24
CA ALA A 147 -20.27 -10.57 15.64
C ALA A 147 -21.54 -10.89 16.45
N ARG A 148 -22.63 -11.26 15.77
CA ARG A 148 -23.93 -11.63 16.37
C ARG A 148 -24.55 -12.81 15.64
N GLY A 149 -25.55 -13.44 16.26
CA GLY A 149 -26.29 -14.56 15.67
C GLY A 149 -25.40 -15.73 15.26
N ALA A 150 -25.56 -16.23 14.05
CA ALA A 150 -24.79 -17.36 13.51
C ALA A 150 -23.26 -17.12 13.50
N TRP A 151 -22.84 -15.88 13.30
CA TRP A 151 -21.42 -15.52 13.31
C TRP A 151 -20.80 -15.62 14.71
N ALA A 152 -21.54 -15.22 15.75
CA ALA A 152 -21.11 -15.38 17.13
C ALA A 152 -21.02 -16.87 17.52
N LEU A 153 -21.99 -17.68 17.11
CA LEU A 153 -21.96 -19.14 17.29
C LEU A 153 -20.76 -19.77 16.57
N GLY A 154 -20.48 -19.34 15.33
CA GLY A 154 -19.30 -19.78 14.59
C GLY A 154 -17.99 -19.49 15.33
N ARG A 155 -17.89 -18.34 15.99
CA ARG A 155 -16.72 -18.01 16.82
C ARG A 155 -16.58 -18.91 18.06
N VAL A 156 -17.65 -19.41 18.63
CA VAL A 156 -17.58 -20.37 19.73
C VAL A 156 -16.97 -21.69 19.26
N VAL A 157 -17.33 -22.14 18.05
CA VAL A 157 -16.83 -23.41 17.50
C VAL A 157 -15.43 -23.30 16.90
N PHE A 158 -15.18 -22.27 16.09
CA PHE A 158 -13.96 -22.13 15.28
C PHE A 158 -12.96 -21.11 15.83
N GLY A 159 -13.26 -20.52 16.97
CA GLY A 159 -12.48 -19.45 17.55
C GLY A 159 -12.57 -18.16 16.70
N ARG A 160 -11.53 -17.36 16.76
CA ARG A 160 -11.43 -16.11 16.00
C ARG A 160 -11.05 -16.36 14.53
N ASN A 161 -11.76 -17.25 13.86
CA ASN A 161 -11.53 -17.53 12.46
C ASN A 161 -11.90 -16.30 11.59
N PRO A 162 -11.09 -15.95 10.56
CA PRO A 162 -11.33 -14.78 9.70
C PRO A 162 -12.72 -14.71 9.08
N LEU A 163 -13.35 -15.84 8.81
CA LEU A 163 -14.68 -15.93 8.21
C LEU A 163 -15.80 -15.38 9.12
N PHE A 164 -15.56 -15.28 10.42
CA PHE A 164 -16.57 -14.87 11.41
C PHE A 164 -16.42 -13.41 11.86
N PHE A 165 -15.96 -12.54 10.96
CA PHE A 165 -15.92 -11.09 11.14
C PHE A 165 -16.81 -10.40 10.10
N PRO A 166 -18.16 -10.46 10.23
CA PRO A 166 -19.07 -10.00 9.18
C PRO A 166 -18.90 -8.52 8.81
N ASN A 167 -18.55 -7.67 9.78
CA ASN A 167 -18.30 -6.25 9.53
C ASN A 167 -16.97 -5.99 8.78
N ALA A 168 -16.04 -6.94 8.73
CA ALA A 168 -14.85 -6.84 7.89
C ALA A 168 -15.21 -6.82 6.38
N LEU A 169 -16.33 -7.43 6.02
CA LEU A 169 -16.86 -7.51 4.66
C LEU A 169 -17.61 -6.23 4.21
N THR A 170 -17.72 -5.21 5.08
CA THR A 170 -18.26 -3.91 4.67
C THR A 170 -17.25 -3.18 3.80
N PRO A 171 -17.69 -2.35 2.84
CA PRO A 171 -16.77 -1.59 1.99
C PRO A 171 -15.90 -0.63 2.81
N SER A 172 -14.70 -0.34 2.32
CA SER A 172 -13.76 0.54 3.03
C SER A 172 -14.35 1.90 3.36
N TRP A 173 -15.18 2.48 2.51
CA TRP A 173 -15.82 3.77 2.81
C TRP A 173 -16.76 3.74 4.02
N VAL A 174 -17.36 2.58 4.33
CA VAL A 174 -18.17 2.40 5.55
C VAL A 174 -17.27 2.34 6.77
N LYS A 175 -16.18 1.57 6.68
CA LYS A 175 -15.20 1.41 7.77
C LYS A 175 -14.54 2.74 8.09
N GLU A 176 -13.98 3.39 7.07
CA GLU A 176 -13.26 4.66 7.22
C GLU A 176 -14.20 5.83 7.59
N GLY A 177 -15.37 5.90 6.96
CA GLY A 177 -16.36 6.93 7.26
C GLY A 177 -16.88 6.86 8.70
N LEU A 178 -17.09 5.65 9.24
CA LEU A 178 -17.47 5.44 10.63
C LEU A 178 -16.32 5.81 11.57
N ALA A 179 -15.10 5.41 11.25
CA ALA A 179 -13.93 5.69 12.07
C ALA A 179 -13.65 7.21 12.17
N VAL A 180 -13.71 7.94 11.03
CA VAL A 180 -13.56 9.40 11.02
C VAL A 180 -14.73 10.12 11.71
N HIS A 181 -15.96 9.57 11.64
CA HIS A 181 -17.08 10.11 12.41
C HIS A 181 -16.77 10.13 13.90
N TYR A 182 -16.34 9.00 14.46
CA TYR A 182 -16.02 8.89 15.89
C TYR A 182 -14.71 9.61 16.25
N GLU A 183 -13.69 9.57 15.36
CA GLU A 183 -12.49 10.39 15.49
C GLU A 183 -12.86 11.84 15.81
N SER A 184 -13.65 12.46 14.95
CA SER A 184 -13.99 13.87 15.08
C SER A 184 -15.00 14.16 16.17
N LYS A 185 -15.97 13.25 16.41
CA LYS A 185 -16.98 13.40 17.45
C LYS A 185 -16.36 13.47 18.85
N PHE A 186 -15.36 12.62 19.12
CA PHE A 186 -14.77 12.50 20.45
C PHE A 186 -13.53 13.37 20.66
N THR A 187 -12.89 13.84 19.58
CA THR A 187 -11.76 14.77 19.73
C THR A 187 -12.15 16.24 19.53
N GLY A 188 -13.29 16.54 18.90
CA GLY A 188 -13.67 17.88 18.50
C GLY A 188 -12.77 18.45 17.39
N SER A 189 -11.93 17.64 16.80
CA SER A 189 -10.96 17.93 15.74
C SER A 189 -11.01 16.83 14.67
N GLY A 190 -10.00 16.69 13.81
CA GLY A 190 -9.93 15.65 12.83
C GLY A 190 -10.63 15.97 11.50
N ARG A 191 -10.67 14.96 10.64
CA ARG A 191 -10.98 15.12 9.21
C ARG A 191 -12.43 15.53 8.91
N SER A 192 -13.37 15.17 9.78
CA SER A 192 -14.78 15.52 9.63
C SER A 192 -15.04 17.02 9.87
N VAL A 193 -14.26 17.65 10.73
CA VAL A 193 -14.37 19.05 11.12
C VAL A 193 -13.47 19.94 10.28
N SER A 194 -12.47 19.37 9.61
CA SER A 194 -11.58 20.11 8.71
C SER A 194 -12.28 20.57 7.43
N THR A 195 -11.70 21.55 6.75
CA THR A 195 -12.22 22.08 5.49
C THR A 195 -11.92 21.17 4.28
N GLY A 196 -11.01 20.20 4.41
CA GLY A 196 -10.51 19.38 3.32
C GLY A 196 -11.57 18.46 2.67
N PHE A 197 -12.28 17.68 3.46
CA PHE A 197 -13.31 16.77 2.91
C PHE A 197 -14.51 17.51 2.32
N PRO A 198 -15.06 18.57 2.97
CA PRO A 198 -16.05 19.43 2.33
C PRO A 198 -15.55 20.08 1.04
N MET A 199 -14.28 20.47 0.93
CA MET A 199 -13.68 21.01 -0.29
C MET A 199 -13.72 19.98 -1.43
N ILE A 200 -13.25 18.73 -1.15
CA ILE A 200 -13.27 17.62 -2.14
C ILE A 200 -14.69 17.44 -2.68
N ALA A 201 -15.69 17.36 -1.81
CA ALA A 201 -17.07 17.10 -2.19
C ALA A 201 -17.69 18.28 -2.96
N ARG A 202 -17.54 19.51 -2.47
CA ARG A 202 -18.05 20.72 -3.15
C ARG A 202 -17.48 20.87 -4.55
N THR A 203 -16.15 20.72 -4.68
CA THR A 203 -15.48 20.85 -5.96
C THR A 203 -15.89 19.75 -6.94
N ALA A 204 -16.00 18.50 -6.47
CA ALA A 204 -16.48 17.40 -7.30
C ALA A 204 -17.93 17.61 -7.79
N VAL A 205 -18.80 18.18 -6.97
CA VAL A 205 -20.19 18.50 -7.36
C VAL A 205 -20.22 19.65 -8.36
N ARG A 206 -19.46 20.72 -8.14
CA ARG A 206 -19.37 21.87 -9.04
C ARG A 206 -18.87 21.46 -10.42
N ASP A 207 -17.83 20.64 -10.47
CA ASP A 207 -17.15 20.23 -11.71
C ASP A 207 -17.81 18.98 -12.36
N ALA A 208 -18.99 18.55 -11.89
CA ALA A 208 -19.72 17.36 -12.33
C ALA A 208 -18.88 16.05 -12.32
N PHE A 209 -17.97 15.93 -11.36
CA PHE A 209 -17.02 14.83 -11.21
C PHE A 209 -17.31 13.97 -9.96
N VAL A 210 -18.57 13.84 -9.59
CA VAL A 210 -19.00 13.07 -8.40
C VAL A 210 -18.78 11.57 -8.62
N PRO A 211 -17.92 10.90 -7.82
CA PRO A 211 -17.74 9.45 -7.94
C PRO A 211 -18.98 8.70 -7.42
N SER A 212 -19.32 7.58 -8.05
CA SER A 212 -20.40 6.72 -7.54
C SER A 212 -19.98 6.02 -6.23
N PRO A 213 -20.90 5.79 -5.27
CA PRO A 213 -20.59 5.14 -4.00
C PRO A 213 -19.90 3.78 -4.13
N GLN A 214 -20.23 3.04 -5.20
CA GLN A 214 -19.58 1.75 -5.46
C GLN A 214 -18.06 1.85 -5.70
N ARG A 215 -17.58 3.01 -6.12
CA ARG A 215 -16.14 3.24 -6.42
C ARG A 215 -15.36 3.80 -5.25
N TRP A 216 -16.00 4.20 -4.17
CA TRP A 216 -15.30 4.87 -3.08
C TRP A 216 -14.26 3.98 -2.38
N SER A 217 -14.44 2.66 -2.46
CA SER A 217 -13.47 1.68 -1.93
C SER A 217 -12.34 1.34 -2.90
N LEU A 218 -12.46 1.73 -4.18
CA LEU A 218 -11.44 1.46 -5.20
C LEU A 218 -10.32 2.51 -5.12
N SER A 219 -9.18 2.13 -4.62
CA SER A 219 -8.19 3.04 -4.06
C SER A 219 -7.29 3.78 -5.04
N THR A 220 -7.19 3.42 -6.33
CA THR A 220 -5.98 3.84 -7.04
C THR A 220 -6.17 4.47 -8.42
N SER A 221 -7.24 4.20 -9.12
CA SER A 221 -7.32 4.57 -10.54
C SER A 221 -7.87 5.98 -10.83
N GLN A 222 -8.54 6.59 -9.86
CA GLN A 222 -9.11 7.94 -9.98
C GLN A 222 -8.76 8.80 -8.77
N PHE A 223 -8.60 10.12 -9.00
CA PHE A 223 -8.41 11.07 -7.93
C PHE A 223 -9.72 11.22 -7.10
N PRO A 224 -9.66 11.37 -5.79
CA PRO A 224 -8.49 11.44 -4.91
C PRO A 224 -7.96 10.08 -4.42
N GLY A 225 -8.10 9.01 -5.19
CA GLY A 225 -7.54 7.70 -4.86
C GLY A 225 -8.10 7.14 -3.54
N GLY A 226 -7.23 6.71 -2.65
CA GLY A 226 -7.62 6.17 -1.34
C GLY A 226 -8.39 7.16 -0.46
N GLN A 227 -8.22 8.47 -0.63
CA GLN A 227 -8.95 9.51 0.11
C GLN A 227 -10.46 9.53 -0.21
N THR A 228 -10.88 8.93 -1.32
CA THR A 228 -12.30 8.85 -1.69
C THR A 228 -13.13 8.15 -0.62
N ALA A 229 -12.64 7.02 -0.08
CA ALA A 229 -13.31 6.27 0.97
C ALA A 229 -13.49 7.12 2.24
N TYR A 230 -12.47 7.86 2.63
CA TYR A 230 -12.49 8.74 3.80
C TYR A 230 -13.42 9.93 3.59
N ALA A 231 -13.22 10.73 2.54
CA ALA A 231 -13.95 11.98 2.33
C ALA A 231 -15.45 11.74 2.14
N TRP A 232 -15.84 10.94 1.15
CA TRP A 232 -17.24 10.68 0.86
C TRP A 232 -17.89 9.78 1.89
N GLY A 233 -17.16 8.78 2.40
CA GLY A 233 -17.64 7.90 3.48
C GLY A 233 -17.98 8.67 4.74
N THR A 234 -17.11 9.59 5.16
CA THR A 234 -17.35 10.44 6.34
C THR A 234 -18.57 11.34 6.17
N LEU A 235 -18.68 12.05 5.05
CA LEU A 235 -19.80 12.93 4.80
C LEU A 235 -21.12 12.16 4.80
N LEU A 236 -21.17 10.97 4.18
CA LEU A 236 -22.35 10.13 4.17
C LEU A 236 -22.66 9.54 5.54
N MET A 237 -21.64 9.11 6.31
CA MET A 237 -21.84 8.57 7.66
C MET A 237 -22.32 9.65 8.64
N ASN A 238 -21.74 10.85 8.58
CA ASN A 238 -22.24 11.99 9.37
C ASN A 238 -23.70 12.30 9.05
N ARG A 239 -24.05 12.37 7.77
CA ARG A 239 -25.44 12.58 7.33
C ARG A 239 -26.38 11.47 7.82
N SER A 240 -25.89 10.23 7.85
CA SER A 240 -26.64 9.07 8.33
C SER A 240 -26.85 9.13 9.86
N ALA A 241 -25.81 9.48 10.61
CA ALA A 241 -25.89 9.61 12.07
C ALA A 241 -26.94 10.64 12.51
N MET A 242 -27.10 11.73 11.75
CA MET A 242 -28.09 12.78 12.01
C MET A 242 -29.54 12.34 11.78
N GLN A 243 -29.82 11.19 11.14
CA GLN A 243 -31.17 10.76 10.84
C GLN A 243 -31.86 10.11 12.05
N ARG A 244 -31.09 9.50 12.93
CA ARG A 244 -31.66 8.75 14.07
C ARG A 244 -30.62 8.55 15.17
N ASP A 245 -30.97 8.89 16.40
CA ASP A 245 -30.15 8.60 17.58
C ASP A 245 -29.94 7.09 17.75
N GLY A 246 -28.69 6.71 18.07
CA GLY A 246 -28.30 5.30 18.17
C GLY A 246 -28.26 4.55 16.84
N GLY A 247 -28.48 5.24 15.71
CA GLY A 247 -28.47 4.66 14.36
C GLY A 247 -27.16 3.97 14.02
N MET A 248 -26.02 4.53 14.42
CA MET A 248 -24.69 3.93 14.20
C MET A 248 -24.54 2.58 14.89
N ARG A 249 -24.86 2.49 16.18
CA ARG A 249 -24.85 1.22 16.92
C ARG A 249 -25.74 0.18 16.25
N ARG A 250 -26.97 0.59 15.92
CA ARG A 250 -27.93 -0.28 15.25
C ARG A 250 -27.43 -0.77 13.90
N PHE A 251 -26.79 0.08 13.12
CA PHE A 251 -26.18 -0.29 11.83
C PHE A 251 -25.10 -1.35 12.00
N VAL A 252 -24.14 -1.13 12.93
CA VAL A 252 -23.05 -2.08 13.24
C VAL A 252 -23.61 -3.41 13.74
N ASP A 253 -24.63 -3.39 14.60
CA ASP A 253 -25.24 -4.60 15.16
C ASP A 253 -26.04 -5.41 14.12
N ILE A 254 -26.80 -4.73 13.22
CA ILE A 254 -27.55 -5.38 12.15
C ILE A 254 -26.56 -6.03 11.16
N THR A 255 -25.53 -5.31 10.76
CA THR A 255 -24.51 -5.81 9.83
C THR A 255 -23.77 -7.01 10.44
N ALA A 256 -23.47 -6.97 11.74
CA ALA A 256 -22.84 -8.05 12.49
C ALA A 256 -23.71 -9.31 12.64
N ALA A 257 -25.01 -9.20 12.40
CA ALA A 257 -25.97 -10.33 12.51
C ALA A 257 -26.34 -10.93 11.14
N ASN A 258 -26.10 -10.22 10.04
CA ASN A 258 -26.51 -10.66 8.71
C ASN A 258 -25.76 -11.89 8.25
N VAL A 259 -26.47 -12.97 7.92
CA VAL A 259 -25.88 -14.17 7.31
C VAL A 259 -25.39 -13.86 5.89
N VAL A 260 -26.10 -13.00 5.15
CA VAL A 260 -25.65 -12.45 3.87
C VAL A 260 -25.08 -11.05 4.13
N PRO A 261 -23.76 -10.87 4.12
CA PRO A 261 -23.14 -9.64 4.63
C PRO A 261 -23.39 -8.38 3.78
N PHE A 262 -23.84 -8.51 2.56
CA PHE A 262 -23.82 -7.45 1.54
C PHE A 262 -25.11 -6.62 1.40
N LEU A 263 -25.95 -6.60 2.40
CA LEU A 263 -27.27 -5.94 2.36
C LEU A 263 -27.22 -4.48 2.85
N LEU A 264 -26.24 -3.70 2.41
CA LEU A 264 -25.96 -2.35 2.94
C LEU A 264 -27.18 -1.40 2.86
N SER A 265 -27.88 -1.32 1.71
CA SER A 265 -29.04 -0.46 1.56
C SER A 265 -30.23 -0.88 2.44
N ARG A 266 -30.40 -2.17 2.71
CA ARG A 266 -31.37 -2.69 3.67
C ARG A 266 -30.98 -2.31 5.10
N ASN A 267 -29.71 -2.54 5.46
CA ASN A 267 -29.20 -2.26 6.80
C ASN A 267 -29.27 -0.77 7.13
N SER A 268 -28.95 0.08 6.14
CA SER A 268 -29.05 1.53 6.27
C SER A 268 -30.52 1.97 6.52
N ARG A 269 -31.48 1.46 5.76
CA ARG A 269 -32.91 1.75 6.00
C ARG A 269 -33.36 1.33 7.39
N GLN A 270 -32.97 0.16 7.86
CA GLN A 270 -33.32 -0.33 9.19
C GLN A 270 -32.67 0.46 10.31
N ALA A 271 -31.44 0.91 10.13
CA ALA A 271 -30.69 1.64 11.14
C ALA A 271 -31.02 3.13 11.17
N PHE A 272 -31.07 3.77 10.01
CA PHE A 272 -31.17 5.23 9.87
C PHE A 272 -32.52 5.72 9.33
N GLY A 273 -33.42 4.81 8.92
CA GLY A 273 -34.69 5.18 8.30
C GLY A 273 -34.62 5.48 6.80
N ALA A 274 -33.41 5.52 6.21
CA ALA A 274 -33.18 5.82 4.80
C ALA A 274 -32.04 4.98 4.23
N SER A 275 -32.07 4.70 2.91
CA SER A 275 -30.97 4.01 2.25
C SER A 275 -29.77 4.94 2.04
N PHE A 276 -28.55 4.38 1.97
CA PHE A 276 -27.37 5.18 1.64
C PHE A 276 -27.52 5.89 0.28
N ASP A 277 -28.15 5.26 -0.70
CA ASP A 277 -28.38 5.87 -2.02
C ASP A 277 -29.26 7.13 -1.90
N SER A 278 -30.36 7.08 -1.12
CA SER A 278 -31.21 8.26 -0.92
C SER A 278 -30.55 9.33 -0.05
N LEU A 279 -29.74 8.94 0.93
CA LEU A 279 -28.96 9.88 1.75
C LEU A 279 -27.89 10.57 0.91
N PHE A 280 -27.23 9.83 0.02
CA PHE A 280 -26.24 10.36 -0.91
C PHE A 280 -26.86 11.34 -1.92
N ALA A 281 -28.01 11.01 -2.50
CA ALA A 281 -28.73 11.91 -3.40
C ALA A 281 -29.04 13.24 -2.70
N ARG A 282 -29.68 13.18 -1.51
CA ARG A 282 -29.97 14.38 -0.71
C ARG A 282 -28.73 15.18 -0.31
N MET A 283 -27.63 14.51 -0.02
CA MET A 283 -26.36 15.15 0.30
C MET A 283 -25.78 15.89 -0.93
N THR A 284 -25.78 15.26 -2.10
CA THR A 284 -25.31 15.87 -3.34
C THR A 284 -26.19 17.04 -3.77
N ASP A 285 -27.50 16.97 -3.59
CA ASP A 285 -28.42 18.09 -3.85
C ASP A 285 -28.13 19.28 -2.92
N SER A 286 -27.91 19.02 -1.63
CA SER A 286 -27.52 20.07 -0.67
C SER A 286 -26.17 20.70 -1.04
N LEU A 287 -25.21 19.90 -1.50
CA LEU A 287 -23.90 20.39 -1.94
C LEU A 287 -24.01 21.25 -3.20
N ARG A 288 -24.91 20.95 -4.14
CA ARG A 288 -25.15 21.78 -5.34
C ARG A 288 -25.52 23.21 -5.00
N LEU A 289 -26.30 23.41 -3.95
CA LEU A 289 -26.72 24.75 -3.51
C LEU A 289 -25.57 25.63 -3.02
N VAL A 290 -24.51 25.03 -2.48
CA VAL A 290 -23.35 25.74 -1.90
C VAL A 290 -22.05 25.62 -2.75
N SER A 291 -22.12 24.97 -3.90
CA SER A 291 -20.97 24.67 -4.76
C SER A 291 -20.94 25.59 -5.99
N THR A 292 -20.84 26.88 -5.76
CA THR A 292 -20.76 27.89 -6.83
C THR A 292 -19.30 28.32 -7.05
N ALA A 293 -18.99 28.67 -8.31
CA ALA A 293 -17.71 29.30 -8.64
C ALA A 293 -17.66 30.72 -8.03
N LEU A 294 -16.47 31.18 -7.68
CA LEU A 294 -16.23 32.55 -7.22
C LEU A 294 -15.42 33.30 -8.30
N PRO A 295 -15.55 34.64 -8.38
CA PRO A 295 -14.79 35.44 -9.33
C PRO A 295 -13.28 35.23 -9.25
N GLY A 296 -12.74 35.00 -8.05
CA GLY A 296 -11.33 34.70 -7.83
C GLY A 296 -10.82 33.38 -8.45
N ASP A 297 -11.70 32.49 -8.90
CA ASP A 297 -11.29 31.27 -9.59
C ASP A 297 -10.68 31.55 -10.98
N SER A 298 -11.08 32.63 -11.64
CA SER A 298 -10.68 32.98 -13.01
C SER A 298 -9.30 33.64 -13.12
N VAL A 299 -8.75 34.15 -12.03
CA VAL A 299 -7.43 34.84 -12.04
C VAL A 299 -6.24 33.86 -12.01
N TRP A 300 -6.50 32.56 -11.83
CA TRP A 300 -5.47 31.52 -11.74
C TRP A 300 -5.17 30.90 -13.11
N HIS A 301 -3.95 31.09 -13.58
CA HIS A 301 -3.45 30.55 -14.83
C HIS A 301 -2.78 29.21 -14.60
N ALA A 302 -3.27 28.15 -15.26
CA ALA A 302 -2.74 26.79 -15.10
C ALA A 302 -1.35 26.65 -15.75
N VAL A 303 -0.42 26.03 -15.04
CA VAL A 303 0.90 25.60 -15.54
C VAL A 303 0.87 24.10 -15.86
N SER A 304 0.13 23.31 -15.10
CA SER A 304 -0.06 21.86 -15.36
C SER A 304 -1.42 21.57 -15.98
N ALA A 305 -1.42 20.78 -17.07
CA ALA A 305 -2.66 20.41 -17.78
C ALA A 305 -3.53 19.41 -17.01
N ASN A 306 -2.91 18.51 -16.25
CA ASN A 306 -3.58 17.44 -15.52
C ASN A 306 -3.35 17.60 -14.03
N GLY A 307 -4.43 17.46 -13.25
CA GLY A 307 -4.38 17.33 -11.80
C GLY A 307 -4.09 15.91 -11.37
N TRP A 308 -3.58 15.76 -10.20
CA TRP A 308 -3.49 14.58 -9.35
C TRP A 308 -2.96 15.04 -7.99
N TYR A 309 -1.85 14.49 -7.52
CA TYR A 309 -1.15 15.00 -6.35
C TYR A 309 0.04 15.87 -6.78
N ALA A 310 0.14 17.04 -6.21
CA ALA A 310 1.26 17.97 -6.39
C ALA A 310 1.63 18.62 -5.07
N ALA A 311 2.88 19.07 -4.95
CA ALA A 311 3.39 19.74 -3.76
C ALA A 311 4.48 20.76 -4.13
N SER A 312 4.54 21.80 -3.34
CA SER A 312 5.63 22.78 -3.28
C SER A 312 6.04 23.37 -4.65
N PRO A 313 5.14 24.06 -5.37
CA PRO A 313 5.55 24.86 -6.52
C PRO A 313 6.54 25.92 -6.06
N ARG A 314 7.64 26.07 -6.81
CA ARG A 314 8.71 27.05 -6.52
C ARG A 314 9.15 27.72 -7.80
N TRP A 315 9.35 29.02 -7.73
CA TRP A 315 9.94 29.76 -8.83
C TRP A 315 11.41 29.41 -9.01
N VAL A 316 11.81 29.24 -10.26
CA VAL A 316 13.22 29.15 -10.70
C VAL A 316 13.42 30.29 -11.70
N GLY A 317 14.07 31.37 -11.24
CA GLY A 317 14.01 32.65 -11.96
C GLY A 317 12.58 33.21 -11.99
N VAL A 318 12.31 34.15 -12.89
CA VAL A 318 10.98 34.76 -13.05
C VAL A 318 10.07 34.03 -14.04
N ASP A 319 10.58 33.07 -14.80
CA ASP A 319 9.88 32.50 -15.95
C ASP A 319 9.53 31.00 -15.80
N SER A 320 9.99 30.33 -14.79
CA SER A 320 9.77 28.89 -14.64
C SER A 320 9.35 28.50 -13.22
N ILE A 321 8.51 27.48 -13.15
CA ILE A 321 8.08 26.88 -11.88
C ILE A 321 8.49 25.42 -11.86
N VAL A 322 9.02 24.98 -10.70
CA VAL A 322 9.38 23.59 -10.39
C VAL A 322 8.45 23.08 -9.29
N TRP A 323 8.06 21.79 -9.36
CA TRP A 323 7.20 21.17 -8.33
C TRP A 323 7.37 19.65 -8.28
N SER A 324 7.04 19.04 -7.15
CA SER A 324 6.86 17.58 -7.04
C SER A 324 5.44 17.20 -7.45
N ALA A 325 5.29 16.15 -8.25
CA ALA A 325 3.96 15.68 -8.64
C ALA A 325 3.93 14.20 -8.97
N SER A 326 2.72 13.63 -8.86
CA SER A 326 2.27 12.42 -9.53
C SER A 326 1.06 12.80 -10.38
N ASN A 327 1.11 12.56 -11.70
CA ASN A 327 -0.01 12.78 -12.60
C ASN A 327 -0.92 11.55 -12.74
N GLY A 328 -0.69 10.53 -11.92
CA GLY A 328 -1.37 9.25 -11.97
C GLY A 328 -0.93 8.32 -13.10
N ARG A 329 -0.43 8.86 -14.23
CA ARG A 329 0.10 8.10 -15.37
C ARG A 329 1.54 7.65 -15.16
N GLU A 330 2.32 8.47 -14.47
CA GLU A 330 3.74 8.26 -14.26
C GLU A 330 4.03 8.08 -12.78
N VAL A 331 5.18 7.50 -12.49
CA VAL A 331 5.70 7.50 -11.12
C VAL A 331 5.99 8.93 -10.67
N THR A 332 5.89 9.18 -9.38
CA THR A 332 6.13 10.50 -8.78
C THR A 332 7.48 11.08 -9.21
N GLY A 333 7.50 12.35 -9.56
CA GLY A 333 8.69 13.03 -10.04
C GLY A 333 8.75 14.51 -9.67
N LEU A 334 9.89 15.09 -9.94
CA LEU A 334 10.14 16.53 -9.94
C LEU A 334 9.96 17.04 -11.38
N TYR A 335 9.14 18.07 -11.55
CA TYR A 335 8.79 18.62 -12.85
C TYR A 335 9.10 20.11 -12.93
N ILE A 336 9.37 20.61 -14.12
CA ILE A 336 9.54 22.03 -14.43
C ILE A 336 8.74 22.40 -15.68
N ALA A 337 8.13 23.58 -15.65
CA ALA A 337 7.52 24.19 -16.84
C ALA A 337 7.65 25.71 -16.80
N PRO A 338 7.63 26.38 -17.99
CA PRO A 338 7.59 27.83 -18.04
C PRO A 338 6.26 28.36 -17.50
N ALA A 339 6.32 29.50 -16.82
CA ALA A 339 5.17 30.29 -16.37
C ALA A 339 5.03 31.54 -17.23
N GLY A 340 3.78 31.94 -17.54
CA GLY A 340 3.52 33.17 -18.29
C GLY A 340 3.23 33.00 -19.78
N ARG A 341 3.11 31.74 -20.26
CA ARG A 341 2.58 31.46 -21.60
C ARG A 341 1.07 31.25 -21.53
N ALA A 342 0.38 31.66 -22.58
CA ALA A 342 -1.06 31.43 -22.72
C ALA A 342 -1.40 29.93 -22.86
N ASP A 343 -0.50 29.18 -23.49
CA ASP A 343 -0.67 27.74 -23.68
C ASP A 343 0.07 26.94 -22.63
N VAL A 344 -0.60 25.93 -22.08
CA VAL A 344 -0.01 25.00 -21.12
C VAL A 344 1.00 24.10 -21.84
N VAL A 345 2.28 24.28 -21.55
CA VAL A 345 3.36 23.46 -22.09
C VAL A 345 3.48 22.17 -21.27
N ALA A 346 3.70 21.06 -21.95
CA ALA A 346 3.93 19.79 -21.27
C ALA A 346 5.14 19.89 -20.31
N PRO A 347 4.97 19.61 -19.02
CA PRO A 347 6.04 19.73 -18.04
C PRO A 347 7.14 18.71 -18.30
N ARG A 348 8.39 19.13 -18.13
CA ARG A 348 9.55 18.25 -18.25
C ARG A 348 9.89 17.64 -16.90
N ARG A 349 9.99 16.31 -16.82
CA ARG A 349 10.46 15.60 -15.62
C ARG A 349 11.97 15.81 -15.44
N LEU A 350 12.38 16.29 -14.28
CA LEU A 350 13.78 16.49 -13.90
C LEU A 350 14.38 15.28 -13.20
N ALA A 351 13.63 14.69 -12.27
CA ALA A 351 14.09 13.59 -11.45
C ALA A 351 12.93 12.69 -11.03
N TRP A 352 13.23 11.46 -10.69
CA TRP A 352 12.30 10.58 -9.98
C TRP A 352 12.26 10.93 -8.49
N ARG A 353 11.08 10.84 -7.89
CA ARG A 353 10.84 11.09 -6.47
C ARG A 353 10.00 9.98 -5.86
N ASN A 354 10.16 9.75 -4.58
CA ASN A 354 9.30 8.84 -3.81
C ASN A 354 8.49 9.57 -2.72
N THR A 355 8.63 10.88 -2.64
CA THR A 355 7.87 11.73 -1.74
C THR A 355 7.27 12.91 -2.51
N LEU A 356 6.13 13.38 -2.06
CA LEU A 356 5.52 14.65 -2.45
C LEU A 356 5.80 15.67 -1.35
N ASP A 357 7.04 16.08 -1.23
CA ASP A 357 7.51 17.00 -0.21
C ASP A 357 8.10 18.28 -0.82
N VAL A 358 8.52 19.19 0.01
CA VAL A 358 9.11 20.47 -0.36
C VAL A 358 10.36 20.28 -1.22
N ASN A 359 10.44 21.12 -2.26
CA ASN A 359 11.63 21.27 -3.10
C ASN A 359 12.17 22.68 -2.91
N ALA A 360 13.43 22.78 -2.50
CA ALA A 360 14.09 24.06 -2.30
C ALA A 360 15.09 24.31 -3.45
N PRO A 361 14.86 25.33 -4.30
CA PRO A 361 15.85 25.80 -5.26
C PRO A 361 17.10 26.26 -4.53
N VAL A 362 18.27 25.94 -5.09
CA VAL A 362 19.54 26.46 -4.55
C VAL A 362 19.71 27.92 -5.05
N PRO A 363 19.73 28.92 -4.15
CA PRO A 363 19.82 30.32 -4.56
C PRO A 363 21.09 30.58 -5.38
N GLY A 364 20.96 31.38 -6.45
CA GLY A 364 22.07 31.71 -7.35
C GLY A 364 22.47 30.60 -8.32
N ASP A 365 21.89 29.41 -8.22
CA ASP A 365 22.14 28.31 -9.18
C ASP A 365 21.19 28.37 -10.37
N THR A 366 21.69 28.90 -11.49
CA THR A 366 20.95 28.97 -12.75
C THR A 366 20.76 27.60 -13.43
N SER A 367 21.41 26.55 -12.96
CA SER A 367 21.28 25.19 -13.51
C SER A 367 20.02 24.47 -13.02
N GLY A 368 19.31 25.03 -12.03
CA GLY A 368 18.12 24.47 -11.43
C GLY A 368 18.39 23.35 -10.42
N ALA A 369 19.54 23.42 -9.74
CA ALA A 369 19.83 22.50 -8.63
C ALA A 369 18.83 22.70 -7.48
N MET A 370 18.40 21.56 -6.90
CA MET A 370 17.38 21.52 -5.85
C MET A 370 17.87 20.71 -4.66
N VAL A 371 17.46 21.15 -3.47
CA VAL A 371 17.52 20.30 -2.26
C VAL A 371 16.12 19.83 -1.93
N PHE A 372 15.99 18.56 -1.59
CA PHE A 372 14.71 17.92 -1.33
C PHE A 372 14.85 16.73 -0.37
N ALA A 373 13.75 16.33 0.25
CA ALA A 373 13.71 15.14 1.08
C ALA A 373 13.24 13.92 0.26
N GLN A 374 13.78 12.75 0.59
CA GLN A 374 13.28 11.46 0.14
C GLN A 374 13.27 10.46 1.30
N SER A 375 12.24 9.63 1.34
CA SER A 375 12.22 8.49 2.23
C SER A 375 13.20 7.43 1.73
N GLU A 376 14.09 6.93 2.61
CA GLU A 376 15.04 5.87 2.29
C GLU A 376 14.79 4.66 3.21
N ARG A 377 14.81 3.49 2.63
CA ARG A 377 14.78 2.24 3.40
C ARG A 377 16.19 1.91 3.85
N LEU A 378 16.44 2.00 5.15
CA LEU A 378 17.72 1.60 5.74
C LEU A 378 17.84 0.07 5.78
N ASP A 379 16.71 -0.58 6.07
CA ASP A 379 16.56 -2.03 6.08
C ASP A 379 15.08 -2.41 5.80
N PRO A 380 14.65 -3.69 5.88
CA PRO A 380 13.27 -4.09 5.61
C PRO A 380 12.21 -3.41 6.48
N TYR A 381 12.58 -2.90 7.64
CA TYR A 381 11.66 -2.40 8.65
C TYR A 381 11.78 -0.91 8.92
N VAL A 382 12.96 -0.32 8.65
CA VAL A 382 13.25 1.08 8.99
C VAL A 382 13.25 1.94 7.74
N VAL A 383 12.37 2.96 7.75
CA VAL A 383 12.28 3.97 6.69
C VAL A 383 12.52 5.34 7.32
N ARG A 384 13.53 6.06 6.83
CA ARG A 384 13.91 7.39 7.31
C ARG A 384 13.92 8.39 6.17
N SER A 385 13.52 9.60 6.47
CA SER A 385 13.61 10.73 5.54
C SER A 385 14.99 11.36 5.61
N ASP A 386 15.58 11.60 4.45
CA ASP A 386 16.90 12.20 4.30
C ASP A 386 16.92 13.25 3.21
N LEU A 387 17.86 14.21 3.32
CA LEU A 387 18.05 15.26 2.34
C LEU A 387 18.94 14.79 1.20
N TYR A 388 18.58 15.22 0.00
CA TYR A 388 19.27 15.00 -1.26
C TYR A 388 19.46 16.32 -2.00
N ARG A 389 20.51 16.41 -2.78
CA ARG A 389 20.76 17.52 -3.69
C ARG A 389 20.88 16.98 -5.12
N SER A 390 20.16 17.59 -6.08
CA SER A 390 20.31 17.28 -7.49
C SER A 390 21.66 17.80 -8.00
N ARG A 391 22.29 17.08 -8.95
CA ARG A 391 23.53 17.50 -9.59
C ARG A 391 23.27 18.36 -10.80
N ARG A 392 24.20 19.30 -11.06
CA ARG A 392 24.21 20.13 -12.25
C ARG A 392 24.36 19.25 -13.51
N GLY A 393 23.53 19.47 -14.53
CA GLY A 393 23.71 18.88 -15.85
C GLY A 393 23.12 17.49 -16.05
N ASP A 394 22.38 16.94 -15.11
CA ASP A 394 21.58 15.76 -15.35
C ASP A 394 20.44 16.08 -16.31
N ARG A 395 20.76 16.01 -17.59
CA ARG A 395 19.73 15.77 -18.60
C ARG A 395 19.16 14.40 -18.23
N GLY A 396 17.98 14.43 -17.61
CA GLY A 396 17.24 13.22 -17.24
C GLY A 396 17.05 12.31 -18.45
N GLY A 397 18.15 11.69 -18.83
CA GLY A 397 18.16 10.62 -19.80
C GLY A 397 17.52 9.42 -19.12
N ASP A 398 16.37 9.05 -19.60
CA ASP A 398 15.55 7.88 -19.30
C ASP A 398 16.29 6.55 -19.58
N ARG A 399 17.62 6.51 -19.48
CA ARG A 399 18.42 5.30 -19.63
C ARG A 399 18.64 4.69 -18.27
N GLY A 400 17.85 3.65 -18.01
CA GLY A 400 17.79 2.87 -16.79
C GLY A 400 19.15 2.55 -16.18
N GLY A 401 19.54 3.33 -15.19
CA GLY A 401 20.72 3.10 -14.38
C GLY A 401 20.67 3.99 -13.15
N ASP A 402 21.04 3.44 -12.02
CA ASP A 402 21.12 4.01 -10.67
C ASP A 402 22.12 5.20 -10.55
N ARG A 403 22.49 5.82 -11.66
CA ARG A 403 23.35 6.99 -11.80
C ARG A 403 22.57 8.28 -11.98
N GLY A 404 21.45 8.41 -11.25
CA GLY A 404 20.77 9.68 -11.13
C GLY A 404 21.73 10.68 -10.50
N GLY A 405 21.89 11.86 -11.11
CA GLY A 405 22.75 12.92 -10.62
C GLY A 405 22.35 13.54 -9.31
N GLU A 406 22.01 12.75 -8.32
CA GLU A 406 21.63 13.15 -6.98
C GLU A 406 22.70 12.74 -5.97
N THR A 407 22.98 13.65 -5.03
CA THR A 407 23.86 13.37 -3.89
C THR A 407 23.01 13.32 -2.64
N ARG A 408 23.05 12.22 -1.90
CA ARG A 408 22.48 12.11 -0.57
C ARG A 408 23.33 12.90 0.41
N LEU A 409 22.75 13.90 1.06
CA LEU A 409 23.41 14.77 2.02
C LEU A 409 23.42 14.16 3.43
N THR A 410 22.33 13.53 3.84
CA THR A 410 22.21 12.98 5.21
C THR A 410 21.87 11.49 5.19
N LYS A 411 22.13 10.78 6.31
CA LYS A 411 21.86 9.33 6.43
C LYS A 411 21.12 9.02 7.72
N GLY A 412 19.82 8.71 7.61
CA GLY A 412 18.98 8.38 8.74
C GLY A 412 18.71 9.55 9.68
N ALA A 413 18.89 10.78 9.21
CA ALA A 413 18.78 12.00 10.01
C ALA A 413 17.34 12.44 10.27
N ARG A 414 16.35 11.79 9.61
CA ARG A 414 14.91 12.05 9.76
C ARG A 414 14.54 13.48 9.37
N LEU A 415 15.10 13.98 8.27
CA LEU A 415 14.92 15.35 7.80
C LEU A 415 13.91 15.43 6.65
N SER A 416 13.05 16.45 6.69
CA SER A 416 12.06 16.77 5.68
C SER A 416 11.91 18.27 5.50
N GLN A 417 11.15 18.71 4.49
CA GLN A 417 10.75 20.07 4.23
C GLN A 417 11.94 21.08 4.24
N PRO A 418 13.00 20.86 3.45
CA PRO A 418 14.15 21.74 3.43
C PRO A 418 13.84 23.10 2.79
N ASP A 419 14.58 24.15 3.22
CA ASP A 419 14.74 25.39 2.47
C ASP A 419 16.23 25.81 2.50
N VAL A 420 16.72 26.44 1.42
CA VAL A 420 18.16 26.69 1.23
C VAL A 420 18.43 28.20 1.29
N ARG A 421 19.42 28.60 2.11
CA ARG A 421 19.94 29.97 2.20
C ARG A 421 21.01 30.23 1.13
N ALA A 422 21.29 31.48 0.84
CA ALA A 422 22.27 31.88 -0.19
C ALA A 422 23.69 31.34 0.03
N ASP A 423 24.12 31.13 1.28
CA ASP A 423 25.39 30.50 1.63
C ASP A 423 25.39 28.97 1.49
N GLY A 424 24.26 28.38 1.07
CA GLY A 424 24.09 26.97 0.90
C GLY A 424 23.65 26.23 2.17
N SER A 425 23.59 26.88 3.33
CA SER A 425 23.04 26.28 4.55
C SER A 425 21.55 26.00 4.41
N ILE A 426 21.09 24.93 5.05
CA ILE A 426 19.74 24.40 4.90
C ILE A 426 19.02 24.52 6.25
N VAL A 427 17.79 25.03 6.25
CA VAL A 427 16.86 24.82 7.35
C VAL A 427 15.96 23.64 6.98
N ALA A 428 15.71 22.73 7.91
CA ALA A 428 14.88 21.56 7.68
C ALA A 428 14.09 21.18 8.94
N VAL A 429 13.06 20.38 8.78
CA VAL A 429 12.31 19.77 9.87
C VAL A 429 12.94 18.42 10.23
N GLN A 430 13.32 18.26 11.49
CA GLN A 430 13.73 16.96 12.04
C GLN A 430 12.55 16.28 12.71
N LEU A 431 12.21 15.07 12.25
CA LEU A 431 11.08 14.27 12.73
C LEU A 431 11.45 13.48 13.99
N GLY A 432 10.51 13.37 14.92
CA GLY A 432 10.60 12.53 16.12
C GLY A 432 9.27 11.89 16.46
N ALA A 433 9.27 11.01 17.45
CA ALA A 433 8.04 10.40 17.96
C ALA A 433 7.20 11.47 18.67
N ASP A 434 6.01 11.74 18.12
CA ASP A 434 5.04 12.78 18.55
C ASP A 434 5.61 14.21 18.63
N ARG A 435 6.63 14.52 17.85
CA ARG A 435 7.25 15.85 17.81
C ARG A 435 8.02 16.08 16.50
N SER A 436 8.31 17.33 16.23
CA SER A 436 9.29 17.76 15.25
C SER A 436 9.91 19.09 15.65
N ARG A 437 11.11 19.36 15.17
CA ARG A 437 11.84 20.61 15.44
C ARG A 437 12.52 21.15 14.18
N LEU A 438 12.85 22.41 14.18
CA LEU A 438 13.67 23.02 13.14
C LEU A 438 15.15 22.80 13.46
N VAL A 439 15.90 22.44 12.43
CA VAL A 439 17.36 22.27 12.49
C VAL A 439 18.03 23.01 11.35
N ARG A 440 19.26 23.47 11.61
CA ARG A 440 20.19 23.95 10.58
C ARG A 440 21.07 22.81 10.13
N VAL A 441 21.23 22.66 8.84
CA VAL A 441 22.09 21.65 8.22
C VAL A 441 23.12 22.38 7.35
N SER A 442 24.38 21.94 7.40
CA SER A 442 25.43 22.48 6.53
C SER A 442 25.13 22.19 5.04
N ALA A 443 25.73 22.94 4.15
CA ALA A 443 25.57 22.77 2.70
C ALA A 443 25.98 21.35 2.21
N THR A 444 26.87 20.68 2.94
CA THR A 444 27.36 19.32 2.70
C THR A 444 26.55 18.24 3.41
N GLY A 445 25.72 18.63 4.39
CA GLY A 445 24.89 17.70 5.16
C GLY A 445 25.59 17.02 6.34
N ASP A 446 26.85 17.36 6.61
CA ASP A 446 27.70 16.72 7.63
C ASP A 446 27.50 17.31 9.05
N SER A 447 26.88 18.46 9.17
CA SER A 447 26.59 19.10 10.45
C SER A 447 25.11 19.42 10.56
N ILE A 448 24.52 19.05 11.70
CA ILE A 448 23.11 19.27 12.04
C ILE A 448 23.04 19.89 13.43
N GLY A 449 22.50 21.12 13.53
CA GLY A 449 22.30 21.81 14.81
C GLY A 449 20.84 22.20 15.03
N PRO A 450 20.32 22.16 16.28
CA PRO A 450 18.94 22.58 16.56
C PRO A 450 18.78 24.09 16.42
N ILE A 451 17.60 24.52 15.92
CA ILE A 451 17.14 25.91 15.95
C ILE A 451 16.06 26.07 17.02
N THR A 452 15.13 25.13 17.07
CA THR A 452 14.05 25.11 18.05
C THR A 452 14.22 23.97 19.06
N PRO A 453 13.64 24.10 20.28
CA PRO A 453 13.69 23.02 21.27
C PRO A 453 13.03 21.73 20.79
N ASP A 454 13.43 20.60 21.40
CA ASP A 454 12.83 19.29 21.18
C ASP A 454 11.77 19.03 22.26
N VAL A 455 10.55 19.47 22.02
CA VAL A 455 9.44 19.38 22.99
C VAL A 455 8.42 18.35 22.52
N LEU A 456 8.03 17.45 23.43
CA LEU A 456 7.02 16.43 23.16
C LEU A 456 5.66 17.10 22.86
N SER A 457 4.95 16.58 21.86
CA SER A 457 3.67 17.09 21.34
C SER A 457 3.74 18.50 20.72
N GLU A 458 4.92 19.09 20.57
CA GLU A 458 5.14 20.29 19.79
C GLU A 458 5.69 19.94 18.40
N ARG A 459 5.18 20.61 17.38
CA ARG A 459 5.48 20.28 15.99
C ARG A 459 5.79 21.53 15.18
N TRP A 460 6.87 21.47 14.45
CA TRP A 460 7.33 22.50 13.53
C TRP A 460 7.23 21.98 12.10
N ALA A 461 6.84 22.85 11.17
CA ALA A 461 6.66 22.49 9.77
C ALA A 461 6.99 23.64 8.83
N GLU A 462 7.36 23.31 7.60
CA GLU A 462 7.44 24.19 6.44
C GLU A 462 8.30 25.46 6.65
N PRO A 463 9.54 25.31 7.15
CA PRO A 463 10.43 26.46 7.33
C PRO A 463 10.80 27.10 5.99
N ARG A 464 10.99 28.43 6.02
CA ARG A 464 11.41 29.29 4.90
C ARG A 464 12.39 30.33 5.35
N TRP A 465 13.51 30.44 4.65
CA TRP A 465 14.40 31.57 4.80
C TRP A 465 13.79 32.87 4.26
N SER A 466 14.01 33.96 4.95
CA SER A 466 13.79 35.30 4.38
C SER A 466 14.79 35.54 3.24
N PRO A 467 14.48 36.44 2.28
CA PRO A 467 15.38 36.77 1.17
C PRO A 467 16.79 37.22 1.61
N ASP A 468 16.87 37.97 2.73
CA ASP A 468 18.12 38.39 3.34
C ASP A 468 18.84 37.31 4.16
N GLY A 469 18.18 36.16 4.34
CA GLY A 469 18.71 35.00 5.10
C GLY A 469 18.85 35.25 6.61
N GLN A 470 18.26 36.31 7.17
CA GLN A 470 18.37 36.66 8.60
C GLN A 470 17.19 36.15 9.43
N ARG A 471 16.11 35.74 8.79
CA ARG A 471 14.89 35.28 9.46
C ARG A 471 14.40 33.96 8.86
N ILE A 472 13.63 33.22 9.65
CA ILE A 472 12.96 31.98 9.26
C ILE A 472 11.47 32.14 9.54
N ALA A 473 10.63 31.94 8.54
CA ALA A 473 9.20 31.72 8.74
C ALA A 473 8.90 30.23 8.84
N ALA A 474 7.98 29.84 9.71
CA ALA A 474 7.59 28.44 9.87
C ALA A 474 6.15 28.32 10.42
N VAL A 475 5.61 27.12 10.40
CA VAL A 475 4.37 26.75 11.09
C VAL A 475 4.73 26.04 12.39
N GLN A 476 4.17 26.51 13.50
CA GLN A 476 4.24 25.88 14.82
C GLN A 476 2.87 25.32 15.19
N LEU A 477 2.83 24.07 15.60
CA LEU A 477 1.65 23.41 16.15
C LEU A 477 1.94 23.08 17.62
N LEU A 478 1.19 23.70 18.50
CA LEU A 478 1.35 23.51 19.95
C LEU A 478 0.64 22.24 20.42
N ALA A 479 1.03 21.78 21.60
CA ALA A 479 0.38 20.64 22.27
C ALA A 479 -1.12 20.88 22.58
N THR A 480 -1.55 22.15 22.59
CA THR A 480 -2.96 22.56 22.75
C THR A 480 -3.80 22.37 21.48
N GLY A 481 -3.18 22.01 20.35
CA GLY A 481 -3.83 21.96 19.04
C GLY A 481 -3.89 23.31 18.32
N GLU A 482 -3.37 24.35 18.93
CA GLU A 482 -3.26 25.67 18.31
C GLU A 482 -2.15 25.68 17.26
N GLN A 483 -2.42 26.27 16.11
CA GLN A 483 -1.46 26.44 15.03
C GLN A 483 -1.12 27.93 14.86
N ARG A 484 0.14 28.18 14.51
CA ARG A 484 0.67 29.52 14.31
C ARG A 484 1.55 29.57 13.07
N VAL A 485 1.49 30.67 12.33
CA VAL A 485 2.57 31.07 11.44
C VAL A 485 3.50 31.99 12.23
N VAL A 486 4.76 31.64 12.28
CA VAL A 486 5.76 32.39 13.05
C VAL A 486 6.89 32.87 12.16
N VAL A 487 7.52 34.01 12.56
CA VAL A 487 8.81 34.48 12.04
C VAL A 487 9.77 34.52 13.21
N MET A 488 10.93 33.94 13.07
CA MET A 488 12.00 33.92 14.07
C MET A 488 13.31 34.38 13.43
N ASP A 489 14.27 34.72 14.23
CA ASP A 489 15.64 34.97 13.79
C ASP A 489 16.40 33.64 13.59
N VAL A 490 17.66 33.75 13.18
CA VAL A 490 18.52 32.58 12.93
C VAL A 490 18.86 31.76 14.19
N SER A 491 18.64 32.34 15.39
CA SER A 491 18.84 31.65 16.68
C SER A 491 17.59 30.91 17.15
N GLY A 492 16.44 31.16 16.53
CA GLY A 492 15.14 30.59 16.91
C GLY A 492 14.31 31.51 17.81
N GLU A 493 14.74 32.76 18.05
CA GLU A 493 13.98 33.75 18.82
C GLU A 493 12.79 34.28 18.00
N LEU A 494 11.58 34.15 18.55
CA LEU A 494 10.36 34.57 17.88
C LEU A 494 10.25 36.10 17.75
N GLN A 495 10.01 36.57 16.52
CA GLN A 495 9.80 37.97 16.19
C GLN A 495 8.35 38.30 15.82
N LEU A 496 7.61 37.34 15.28
CA LEU A 496 6.20 37.48 14.92
C LEU A 496 5.49 36.16 15.11
N ALA A 497 4.27 36.17 15.60
CA ALA A 497 3.39 35.03 15.60
C ALA A 497 1.99 35.47 15.15
N VAL A 498 1.45 34.81 14.13
CA VAL A 498 0.06 35.00 13.69
C VAL A 498 -0.66 33.69 13.99
N ALA A 499 -1.66 33.78 14.82
CA ALA A 499 -2.49 32.62 15.17
C ALA A 499 -3.95 32.93 14.91
N GLY A 500 -4.75 31.91 14.96
CA GLY A 500 -6.18 31.98 14.92
C GLY A 500 -6.79 30.92 15.82
N ALA A 501 -7.91 31.23 16.44
CA ALA A 501 -8.67 30.23 17.13
C ALA A 501 -9.12 29.16 16.14
N ARG A 502 -8.51 27.98 16.15
CA ARG A 502 -8.80 26.82 15.32
C ARG A 502 -8.81 27.07 13.80
N GLY A 503 -7.70 26.86 13.17
CA GLY A 503 -7.53 26.86 11.71
C GLY A 503 -6.28 26.06 11.36
N VAL A 504 -6.19 25.61 10.14
CA VAL A 504 -4.97 25.04 9.57
C VAL A 504 -4.20 26.15 8.90
N PHE A 505 -2.98 26.37 9.36
CA PHE A 505 -2.02 27.26 8.73
C PHE A 505 -0.96 26.45 8.00
N SER A 506 -0.50 26.92 6.83
CA SER A 506 0.53 26.21 6.09
C SER A 506 1.29 27.10 5.12
N SER A 507 2.47 26.62 4.75
CA SER A 507 3.27 27.06 3.62
C SER A 507 3.57 28.56 3.59
N PRO A 508 4.20 29.14 4.64
CA PRO A 508 4.60 30.54 4.63
C PRO A 508 5.60 30.83 3.51
N SER A 509 5.50 31.99 2.88
CA SER A 509 6.36 32.47 1.82
C SER A 509 6.61 33.97 2.00
N PHE A 510 7.85 34.42 2.06
CA PHE A 510 8.19 35.81 2.10
C PHE A 510 7.96 36.49 0.74
N THR A 511 7.61 37.78 0.75
CA THR A 511 7.78 38.63 -0.43
C THR A 511 9.27 38.87 -0.66
N PRO A 512 9.73 39.18 -1.91
CA PRO A 512 11.16 39.37 -2.23
C PRO A 512 11.84 40.51 -1.45
N ASP A 513 11.07 41.53 -1.06
CA ASP A 513 11.54 42.65 -0.21
C ASP A 513 11.62 42.29 1.28
N GLY A 514 11.19 41.05 1.65
CA GLY A 514 11.18 40.58 3.03
C GLY A 514 10.21 41.32 3.97
N LYS A 515 9.34 42.22 3.46
CA LYS A 515 8.46 43.05 4.28
C LYS A 515 7.11 42.42 4.58
N ARG A 516 6.69 41.45 3.82
CA ARG A 516 5.40 40.74 4.00
C ARG A 516 5.59 39.23 3.99
N LEU A 517 4.65 38.56 4.65
CA LEU A 517 4.50 37.10 4.59
C LEU A 517 3.17 36.76 3.91
N VAL A 518 3.17 35.74 3.08
CA VAL A 518 1.99 35.10 2.47
C VAL A 518 1.92 33.68 2.97
N TRP A 519 0.76 33.21 3.39
CA TRP A 519 0.57 31.82 3.85
C TRP A 519 -0.84 31.32 3.49
N VAL A 520 -1.09 30.04 3.68
CA VAL A 520 -2.43 29.46 3.55
C VAL A 520 -3.11 29.37 4.90
N SER A 521 -4.38 29.73 4.94
CA SER A 521 -5.26 29.55 6.10
C SER A 521 -6.63 29.07 5.66
N ASP A 522 -7.22 28.13 6.41
CA ASP A 522 -8.58 27.66 6.17
C ASP A 522 -9.63 28.21 7.14
N ARG A 523 -9.27 29.16 7.98
CA ARG A 523 -10.16 29.75 9.00
C ARG A 523 -11.38 30.50 8.43
N SER A 524 -11.38 30.79 7.13
CA SER A 524 -12.55 31.31 6.41
C SER A 524 -13.54 30.21 5.93
N GLY A 525 -13.31 28.93 6.27
CA GLY A 525 -14.05 27.76 5.80
C GLY A 525 -13.60 27.23 4.46
N ARG A 526 -12.57 27.84 3.87
CA ARG A 526 -11.88 27.43 2.64
C ARG A 526 -10.40 27.76 2.75
N SER A 527 -9.54 26.93 2.15
CA SER A 527 -8.11 27.24 2.09
C SER A 527 -7.87 28.44 1.18
N GLN A 528 -7.48 29.56 1.77
CA GLN A 528 -7.22 30.83 1.09
C GLN A 528 -5.81 31.32 1.40
N LEU A 529 -5.28 32.20 0.56
CA LEU A 529 -4.06 32.94 0.86
C LEU A 529 -4.36 34.07 1.82
N GLU A 530 -3.55 34.19 2.86
CA GLU A 530 -3.52 35.32 3.76
C GLU A 530 -2.16 36.00 3.70
N THR A 531 -2.12 37.28 4.01
CA THR A 531 -0.88 38.09 4.02
C THR A 531 -0.89 39.11 5.15
N ALA A 532 0.29 39.31 5.74
CA ALA A 532 0.51 40.37 6.72
C ALA A 532 1.88 41.01 6.56
N PRO A 533 2.05 42.29 6.95
CA PRO A 533 3.36 42.92 7.04
C PRO A 533 4.17 42.32 8.19
N ILE A 534 5.48 42.21 7.99
CA ILE A 534 6.44 41.85 9.05
C ILE A 534 7.01 43.15 9.60
N ALA A 535 6.77 43.42 10.89
CA ALA A 535 7.29 44.63 11.53
C ALA A 535 8.83 44.66 11.50
N ALA A 536 9.40 45.86 11.38
CA ALA A 536 10.84 46.05 11.50
C ALA A 536 11.29 45.72 12.92
N ARG A 537 12.54 45.23 13.08
CA ARG A 537 13.18 44.89 14.38
C ARG A 537 12.99 46.03 15.37
N GLY A 538 12.39 45.82 16.54
CA GLY A 538 12.51 46.76 17.63
C GLY A 538 11.37 46.89 18.65
N ALA A 539 10.22 46.26 18.51
CA ALA A 539 9.15 46.43 19.50
C ALA A 539 8.28 45.18 19.59
N LEU A 540 8.74 44.16 20.32
CA LEU A 540 7.82 43.19 20.90
C LEU A 540 7.57 43.65 22.36
N PRO A 541 6.31 43.92 22.76
CA PRO A 541 5.97 44.00 24.17
C PRO A 541 6.21 42.64 24.83
N ASP A 542 6.56 42.61 26.11
CA ASP A 542 6.81 41.42 26.95
C ASP A 542 5.69 40.39 27.02
N THR A 543 4.61 40.61 26.33
CA THR A 543 3.55 39.67 26.09
C THR A 543 3.38 39.49 24.58
N LEU A 544 3.81 38.35 24.06
CA LEU A 544 3.41 37.77 22.77
C LEU A 544 1.87 37.61 22.72
N ARG A 545 1.14 38.69 22.88
CA ARG A 545 -0.30 38.70 22.70
C ARG A 545 -0.59 38.89 21.23
N TRP A 546 -1.07 37.83 20.68
CA TRP A 546 -1.94 37.62 19.54
C TRP A 546 -2.38 38.92 18.86
N ARG A 547 -1.82 39.25 17.70
CA ARG A 547 -2.45 40.22 16.80
C ARG A 547 -3.63 39.53 16.07
N GLU A 548 -4.60 39.06 16.86
CA GLU A 548 -5.85 38.50 16.28
C GLU A 548 -6.75 39.62 15.71
N GLU A 549 -6.65 40.84 16.20
CA GLU A 549 -7.73 41.80 16.06
C GLU A 549 -7.37 43.07 15.30
N ARG A 550 -6.17 43.23 14.77
CA ARG A 550 -5.82 44.46 14.07
C ARG A 550 -5.64 44.22 12.57
N GLU A 551 -6.33 45.04 11.81
CA GLU A 551 -6.37 45.45 10.41
C GLU A 551 -5.21 45.04 9.45
N GLU A 552 -4.19 44.27 9.90
CA GLU A 552 -2.98 43.95 9.16
C GLU A 552 -3.00 42.61 8.42
N VAL A 553 -3.78 41.63 8.91
CA VAL A 553 -3.94 40.33 8.21
C VAL A 553 -5.08 40.45 7.22
N ARG A 554 -4.75 40.25 5.94
CA ARG A 554 -5.72 40.33 4.85
C ARG A 554 -5.80 39.02 4.09
N VAL A 555 -7.00 38.70 3.62
CA VAL A 555 -7.22 37.58 2.72
C VAL A 555 -6.77 37.99 1.32
N ALA A 556 -5.80 37.29 0.77
CA ALA A 556 -5.18 37.60 -0.52
C ALA A 556 -5.69 36.72 -1.68
N SER A 557 -6.73 35.89 -1.46
CA SER A 557 -7.40 35.12 -2.51
C SER A 557 -8.88 34.92 -2.20
N SER A 558 -9.70 34.69 -3.23
CA SER A 558 -11.13 34.39 -3.08
C SER A 558 -11.50 33.27 -4.04
N VAL A 559 -11.16 32.03 -3.69
CA VAL A 559 -11.42 30.87 -4.53
C VAL A 559 -12.51 29.98 -3.94
N SER A 560 -13.25 29.33 -4.82
CA SER A 560 -14.38 28.47 -4.42
C SER A 560 -13.94 27.11 -3.90
N SER A 561 -12.79 26.60 -4.35
CA SER A 561 -12.21 25.32 -3.91
C SER A 561 -11.18 25.54 -2.80
N GLY A 562 -9.91 25.72 -3.17
CA GLY A 562 -8.81 26.00 -2.26
C GLY A 562 -7.49 26.21 -3.01
N VAL A 563 -6.61 27.01 -2.41
CA VAL A 563 -5.23 27.22 -2.85
C VAL A 563 -4.26 26.80 -1.77
N PHE A 564 -3.08 26.29 -2.19
CA PHE A 564 -2.09 25.70 -1.30
C PHE A 564 -0.67 26.01 -1.78
N ASP A 565 0.30 25.91 -0.87
CA ASP A 565 1.74 26.03 -1.15
C ASP A 565 2.13 27.27 -1.95
N PRO A 566 1.83 28.48 -1.51
CA PRO A 566 2.20 29.69 -2.24
C PRO A 566 3.72 29.86 -2.32
N SER A 567 4.16 30.41 -3.45
CA SER A 567 5.53 30.85 -3.69
C SER A 567 5.48 32.17 -4.44
N VAL A 568 5.94 33.25 -3.83
CA VAL A 568 5.98 34.57 -4.48
C VAL A 568 7.13 34.59 -5.48
N SER A 569 6.90 35.16 -6.67
CA SER A 569 7.93 35.30 -7.72
C SER A 569 9.06 36.23 -7.26
N PRO A 570 10.29 36.05 -7.79
CA PRO A 570 11.43 36.87 -7.40
C PRO A 570 11.26 38.36 -7.66
N ASP A 571 10.41 38.76 -8.62
CA ASP A 571 10.05 40.15 -8.91
C ASP A 571 8.87 40.68 -8.08
N GLY A 572 8.26 39.84 -7.26
CA GLY A 572 7.12 40.20 -6.39
C GLY A 572 5.78 40.37 -7.12
N SER A 573 5.72 40.19 -8.43
CA SER A 573 4.53 40.50 -9.24
C SER A 573 3.51 39.36 -9.27
N ARG A 574 3.94 38.10 -9.03
CA ARG A 574 3.12 36.89 -9.16
C ARG A 574 3.24 35.98 -7.95
N VAL A 575 2.24 35.17 -7.74
CA VAL A 575 2.27 34.04 -6.80
C VAL A 575 1.96 32.75 -7.54
N ALA A 576 2.84 31.75 -7.42
CA ALA A 576 2.57 30.39 -7.83
C ALA A 576 1.95 29.62 -6.65
N ALA A 577 0.96 28.78 -6.93
CA ALA A 577 0.32 27.97 -5.91
C ALA A 577 -0.30 26.69 -6.52
N LEU A 578 -0.76 25.81 -5.68
CA LEU A 578 -1.60 24.69 -6.08
C LEU A 578 -3.06 25.11 -6.02
N PHE A 579 -3.74 25.12 -7.15
CA PHE A 579 -5.18 25.34 -7.24
C PHE A 579 -5.91 24.00 -7.29
N TYR A 580 -6.87 23.80 -6.38
CA TYR A 580 -7.59 22.52 -6.30
C TYR A 580 -8.76 22.47 -7.30
N ARG A 581 -8.83 21.38 -8.09
CA ARG A 581 -9.93 21.01 -8.99
C ARG A 581 -10.41 19.59 -8.69
N ALA A 582 -11.49 19.18 -9.30
CA ALA A 582 -12.06 17.85 -9.05
C ALA A 582 -11.15 16.67 -9.45
N ASP A 583 -10.23 16.88 -10.38
CA ASP A 583 -9.24 15.89 -10.82
C ASP A 583 -7.90 16.00 -10.07
N GLY A 584 -7.75 16.97 -9.16
CA GLY A 584 -6.59 17.11 -8.30
C GLY A 584 -6.02 18.51 -8.14
N TYR A 585 -4.78 18.55 -7.67
CA TYR A 585 -4.03 19.77 -7.48
C TYR A 585 -3.34 20.19 -8.77
N HIS A 586 -3.65 21.40 -9.26
CA HIS A 586 -3.04 22.00 -10.43
C HIS A 586 -2.03 23.06 -10.02
N VAL A 587 -0.82 22.97 -10.54
CA VAL A 587 0.13 24.07 -10.41
C VAL A 587 -0.37 25.23 -11.26
N SER A 588 -0.55 26.36 -10.61
CA SER A 588 -1.10 27.58 -11.23
C SER A 588 -0.38 28.82 -10.69
N TRP A 589 -0.48 29.94 -11.38
CA TRP A 589 -0.01 31.22 -10.89
C TRP A 589 -1.09 32.30 -11.08
N ALA A 590 -1.00 33.35 -10.29
CA ALA A 590 -1.84 34.53 -10.41
C ALA A 590 -1.01 35.80 -10.17
N PRO A 591 -1.39 36.99 -10.75
CA PRO A 591 -0.81 38.24 -10.37
C PRO A 591 -1.08 38.54 -8.89
N LEU A 592 -0.07 38.96 -8.13
CA LEU A 592 -0.22 39.18 -6.69
C LEU A 592 -1.13 40.40 -6.38
N ASP A 593 -1.14 41.42 -7.23
CA ASP A 593 -1.96 42.63 -7.06
C ASP A 593 -3.45 42.44 -7.38
N THR A 594 -3.79 41.46 -8.25
CA THR A 594 -5.18 41.18 -8.66
C THR A 594 -5.87 40.14 -7.80
N VAL A 595 -5.13 39.50 -6.94
CA VAL A 595 -5.66 38.65 -5.88
C VAL A 595 -6.24 39.58 -4.84
N GLY A 596 -7.48 40.00 -5.03
CA GLY A 596 -8.12 41.10 -4.31
C GLY A 596 -8.00 40.97 -2.80
N MET A 597 -7.45 41.96 -2.15
CA MET A 597 -7.36 42.02 -0.69
C MET A 597 -8.75 42.26 -0.11
N ILE A 598 -9.47 41.21 0.20
CA ILE A 598 -10.79 41.29 0.85
C ILE A 598 -10.56 41.31 2.35
N ALA A 599 -11.34 42.16 3.03
CA ALA A 599 -11.37 42.18 4.48
C ALA A 599 -11.73 40.79 5.04
N ARG A 600 -11.08 40.42 6.11
CA ARG A 600 -11.19 39.12 6.77
C ARG A 600 -12.64 38.76 7.12
N SER A 601 -13.12 37.63 6.72
CA SER A 601 -14.30 36.99 7.32
C SER A 601 -13.84 35.99 8.39
N THR A 602 -14.31 36.13 9.61
CA THR A 602 -14.04 35.18 10.68
C THR A 602 -15.01 33.99 10.56
N TRP A 603 -14.50 32.87 10.13
CA TRP A 603 -15.21 31.59 10.24
C TRP A 603 -14.56 30.76 11.36
N TYR A 604 -15.40 30.25 12.24
CA TYR A 604 -14.97 29.30 13.26
C TYR A 604 -15.67 27.98 13.01
N PRO A 605 -14.96 26.85 12.92
CA PRO A 605 -15.63 25.57 12.91
C PRO A 605 -16.49 25.44 14.17
N PRO A 606 -17.68 24.85 14.05
CA PRO A 606 -18.56 24.68 15.22
C PRO A 606 -17.83 23.92 16.32
N THR A 607 -17.73 24.55 17.48
CA THR A 607 -17.09 23.97 18.67
C THR A 607 -18.08 23.06 19.41
N ASN A 608 -18.67 22.10 18.76
CA ASN A 608 -19.38 21.05 19.47
C ASN A 608 -18.35 20.12 20.13
N VAL A 609 -17.54 20.66 21.02
CA VAL A 609 -16.76 19.86 21.94
C VAL A 609 -17.77 19.28 22.91
N THR A 610 -18.18 18.04 22.66
CA THR A 610 -18.89 17.27 23.67
C THR A 610 -18.01 17.27 24.92
N ASP A 611 -18.60 17.63 26.05
CA ASP A 611 -17.92 17.71 27.33
C ASP A 611 -17.03 16.45 27.52
N LEU A 612 -15.71 16.67 27.51
CA LEU A 612 -14.70 15.64 27.61
C LEU A 612 -14.45 15.24 29.07
N SER A 613 -15.17 15.84 30.01
CA SER A 613 -15.13 15.48 31.43
C SER A 613 -15.75 14.10 31.66
N VAL A 614 -14.99 13.06 31.27
CA VAL A 614 -15.36 11.70 31.64
C VAL A 614 -14.83 11.49 33.08
N PRO A 615 -15.71 11.30 34.10
CA PRO A 615 -15.28 11.07 35.47
C PRO A 615 -14.28 9.90 35.60
N TYR A 616 -14.31 8.99 34.64
CA TYR A 616 -13.41 7.85 34.52
C TYR A 616 -11.94 8.26 34.24
N VAL A 617 -11.68 9.42 33.66
CA VAL A 617 -10.33 9.87 33.21
C VAL A 617 -9.41 10.17 34.39
N ALA A 618 -9.91 10.77 35.46
CA ALA A 618 -9.11 11.10 36.65
C ALA A 618 -8.63 9.84 37.40
N ALA A 619 -9.47 8.82 37.50
CA ALA A 619 -9.12 7.55 38.14
C ALA A 619 -8.16 6.73 37.28
N LEU A 620 -8.22 6.86 35.94
CA LEU A 620 -7.31 6.21 35.01
C LEU A 620 -5.92 6.81 35.02
N SER A 621 -5.77 8.12 35.17
CA SER A 621 -4.46 8.77 35.19
C SER A 621 -3.54 8.20 36.29
N GLY A 622 -4.06 7.98 37.47
CA GLY A 622 -3.32 7.35 38.57
C GLY A 622 -2.92 5.90 38.29
N ARG A 623 -3.83 5.09 37.73
CA ARG A 623 -3.56 3.69 37.38
C ARG A 623 -2.55 3.53 36.26
N VAL A 624 -2.60 4.39 35.24
CA VAL A 624 -1.64 4.39 34.14
C VAL A 624 -0.25 4.80 34.62
N ALA A 625 -0.18 5.83 35.48
CA ALA A 625 1.07 6.28 36.07
C ALA A 625 1.76 5.23 36.94
N SER A 626 0.98 4.43 37.67
CA SER A 626 1.49 3.39 38.61
C SER A 626 1.71 2.01 37.95
N ALA A 627 1.25 1.80 36.70
CA ALA A 627 1.37 0.51 36.02
C ALA A 627 2.84 0.15 35.76
N VAL A 628 3.24 -1.08 36.15
CA VAL A 628 4.62 -1.55 35.99
C VAL A 628 4.87 -1.99 34.54
N ALA A 629 5.94 -1.46 33.96
CA ALA A 629 6.40 -1.88 32.64
C ALA A 629 7.20 -3.20 32.77
N THR A 630 6.70 -4.26 32.17
CA THR A 630 7.31 -5.60 32.18
C THR A 630 8.01 -5.89 30.85
N ARG A 631 8.81 -6.94 30.80
CA ARG A 631 9.40 -7.42 29.53
C ARG A 631 8.31 -7.97 28.61
N TYR A 632 8.40 -7.67 27.33
CA TYR A 632 7.52 -8.22 26.31
C TYR A 632 7.60 -9.75 26.24
N ALA A 633 6.46 -10.42 26.25
CA ALA A 633 6.35 -11.88 26.24
C ALA A 633 5.63 -12.38 24.98
N PRO A 634 6.35 -12.68 23.87
CA PRO A 634 5.75 -13.05 22.60
C PRO A 634 5.00 -14.39 22.65
N LEU A 635 5.46 -15.36 23.42
CA LEU A 635 4.92 -16.72 23.43
C LEU A 635 3.41 -16.78 23.77
N ARG A 636 2.93 -15.87 24.61
CA ARG A 636 1.50 -15.79 24.96
C ARG A 636 0.62 -15.40 23.77
N GLN A 637 1.19 -14.72 22.76
CA GLN A 637 0.47 -14.31 21.55
C GLN A 637 0.48 -15.38 20.47
N LEU A 638 1.37 -16.37 20.59
CA LEU A 638 1.50 -17.48 19.63
C LEU A 638 0.50 -18.61 19.85
N ILE A 639 -0.25 -18.60 20.95
CA ILE A 639 -1.27 -19.59 21.25
C ILE A 639 -2.35 -19.56 20.15
N PRO A 640 -2.75 -20.71 19.59
CA PRO A 640 -3.82 -20.78 18.60
C PRO A 640 -5.10 -20.09 19.10
N ARG A 641 -5.65 -19.20 18.28
CA ARG A 641 -6.89 -18.49 18.60
C ARG A 641 -8.07 -18.90 17.74
N TYR A 642 -7.80 -19.73 16.75
CA TYR A 642 -8.79 -20.20 15.78
C TYR A 642 -8.32 -21.49 15.13
N TRP A 643 -9.26 -22.13 14.45
CA TRP A 643 -8.99 -23.16 13.47
C TRP A 643 -9.92 -22.98 12.27
N THR A 644 -9.46 -23.37 11.09
CA THR A 644 -10.22 -23.31 9.84
C THR A 644 -10.40 -24.73 9.33
N PRO A 645 -11.63 -25.22 9.11
CA PRO A 645 -11.82 -26.48 8.45
C PRO A 645 -11.33 -26.40 6.99
N LEU A 646 -10.65 -27.43 6.55
CA LEU A 646 -10.14 -27.57 5.19
C LEU A 646 -10.88 -28.70 4.49
N ILE A 647 -11.22 -28.48 3.23
CA ILE A 647 -11.72 -29.51 2.31
C ILE A 647 -10.86 -29.43 1.05
N GLY A 648 -10.25 -30.50 0.67
CA GLY A 648 -9.36 -30.57 -0.49
C GLY A 648 -9.59 -31.82 -1.32
N GLU A 649 -8.77 -32.01 -2.34
CA GLU A 649 -8.75 -33.17 -3.20
C GLU A 649 -7.43 -33.92 -2.97
N GLY A 650 -7.51 -35.18 -2.64
CA GLY A 650 -6.35 -36.05 -2.49
C GLY A 650 -5.84 -36.58 -3.87
N ARG A 651 -4.71 -37.30 -3.85
CA ARG A 651 -4.04 -37.78 -5.06
C ARG A 651 -4.91 -38.61 -6.02
N THR A 652 -6.00 -39.20 -5.52
CA THR A 652 -6.94 -40.04 -6.30
C THR A 652 -8.18 -39.28 -6.75
N GLY A 653 -8.28 -37.98 -6.51
CA GLY A 653 -9.50 -37.20 -6.73
C GLY A 653 -10.54 -37.35 -5.61
N ALA A 654 -10.26 -38.14 -4.57
CA ALA A 654 -11.17 -38.28 -3.43
C ALA A 654 -11.06 -37.10 -2.48
N THR A 655 -12.16 -36.76 -1.81
CA THR A 655 -12.23 -35.61 -0.88
C THR A 655 -11.36 -35.84 0.36
N THR A 656 -10.55 -34.89 0.71
CA THR A 656 -9.80 -34.80 1.96
C THR A 656 -10.45 -33.80 2.91
N TYR A 657 -10.34 -34.06 4.20
CA TYR A 657 -10.86 -33.23 5.28
C TYR A 657 -9.75 -32.88 6.27
N GLY A 658 -9.75 -31.66 6.77
CA GLY A 658 -8.71 -31.29 7.69
C GLY A 658 -8.94 -29.97 8.41
N ALA A 659 -7.86 -29.46 8.98
CA ALA A 659 -7.87 -28.19 9.69
C ALA A 659 -6.56 -27.42 9.51
N SER A 660 -6.66 -26.11 9.57
CA SER A 660 -5.51 -25.18 9.60
C SER A 660 -5.61 -24.23 10.77
N THR A 661 -4.46 -23.86 11.33
CA THR A 661 -4.34 -22.81 12.36
C THR A 661 -3.01 -22.10 12.24
N SER A 662 -2.90 -20.89 12.80
CA SER A 662 -1.64 -20.15 12.86
C SER A 662 -1.54 -19.25 14.09
N GLY A 663 -0.34 -18.76 14.37
CA GLY A 663 -0.07 -17.79 15.40
C GLY A 663 1.01 -16.82 14.99
N ILE A 664 0.85 -15.56 15.39
CA ILE A 664 1.82 -14.49 15.14
C ILE A 664 1.80 -13.50 16.31
N ASP A 665 2.96 -13.08 16.75
CA ASP A 665 3.06 -12.02 17.76
C ASP A 665 2.84 -10.63 17.15
N ILE A 666 2.58 -9.61 17.97
CA ILE A 666 2.28 -8.25 17.48
C ILE A 666 3.44 -7.62 16.69
N LEU A 667 4.67 -8.00 17.03
CA LEU A 667 5.86 -7.50 16.31
C LEU A 667 6.09 -8.22 14.98
N GLY A 668 5.40 -9.36 14.74
CA GLY A 668 5.74 -10.24 13.61
C GLY A 668 7.13 -10.88 13.73
N ARG A 669 7.69 -10.92 14.95
CA ARG A 669 8.99 -11.54 15.24
C ARG A 669 8.94 -13.05 15.11
N HIS A 670 7.84 -13.62 15.57
CA HIS A 670 7.55 -15.05 15.53
C HIS A 670 6.23 -15.28 14.81
N ALA A 671 6.23 -16.13 13.81
CA ALA A 671 5.02 -16.57 13.13
C ALA A 671 5.09 -18.07 12.86
N TRP A 672 3.98 -18.77 13.00
CA TRP A 672 3.89 -20.17 12.67
C TRP A 672 2.53 -20.50 12.03
N THR A 673 2.51 -21.55 11.22
CA THR A 673 1.29 -22.09 10.60
C THR A 673 1.36 -23.59 10.65
N ALA A 674 0.23 -24.26 10.90
CA ALA A 674 0.10 -25.69 10.82
C ALA A 674 -1.22 -26.06 10.14
N ASN A 675 -1.19 -27.08 9.27
CA ASN A 675 -2.38 -27.69 8.71
C ASN A 675 -2.20 -29.21 8.58
N ALA A 676 -3.32 -29.92 8.57
CA ALA A 676 -3.38 -31.35 8.30
C ALA A 676 -4.66 -31.67 7.53
N LEU A 677 -4.54 -32.56 6.55
CA LEU A 677 -5.63 -33.07 5.72
C LEU A 677 -5.58 -34.59 5.76
N VAL A 678 -6.71 -35.25 5.91
CA VAL A 678 -6.84 -36.68 5.93
C VAL A 678 -7.75 -37.13 4.79
N GLN A 679 -7.32 -38.15 4.06
CA GLN A 679 -8.15 -38.88 3.10
C GLN A 679 -8.65 -40.18 3.78
N PRO A 680 -9.89 -40.22 4.26
CA PRO A 680 -10.35 -41.32 5.12
C PRO A 680 -10.30 -42.70 4.40
N GLN A 681 -10.62 -42.73 3.10
CA GLN A 681 -10.70 -43.94 2.30
C GLN A 681 -9.35 -44.66 2.19
N LEU A 682 -8.27 -43.92 2.10
CA LEU A 682 -6.91 -44.45 1.94
C LEU A 682 -6.09 -44.37 3.22
N ARG A 683 -6.63 -43.73 4.27
CA ARG A 683 -5.91 -43.43 5.53
C ARG A 683 -4.63 -42.62 5.29
N GLU A 684 -4.60 -41.82 4.24
CA GLU A 684 -3.49 -40.93 3.89
C GLU A 684 -3.65 -39.60 4.59
N THR A 685 -2.54 -39.03 5.09
CA THR A 685 -2.54 -37.75 5.77
C THR A 685 -1.49 -36.86 5.15
N ASP A 686 -1.91 -35.68 4.67
CA ASP A 686 -1.03 -34.59 4.32
C ASP A 686 -0.92 -33.64 5.52
N ALA A 687 0.27 -33.20 5.85
CA ALA A 687 0.51 -32.29 6.96
C ALA A 687 1.59 -31.28 6.62
N PHE A 688 1.43 -30.06 7.09
CA PHE A 688 2.41 -28.99 6.94
C PHE A 688 2.51 -28.20 8.22
N ALA A 689 3.74 -27.90 8.64
CA ALA A 689 4.02 -26.95 9.71
C ALA A 689 5.17 -26.04 9.29
N SER A 690 5.07 -24.76 9.61
CA SER A 690 6.14 -23.81 9.36
C SER A 690 6.30 -22.84 10.54
N TYR A 691 7.53 -22.41 10.73
CA TYR A 691 7.89 -21.40 11.73
C TYR A 691 8.85 -20.37 11.10
N ARG A 692 8.57 -19.09 11.32
CA ARG A 692 9.40 -17.97 10.88
C ARG A 692 9.87 -17.16 12.06
N TYR A 693 11.16 -16.81 12.04
CA TYR A 693 11.78 -15.87 12.96
C TYR A 693 12.34 -14.66 12.20
N ALA A 694 11.85 -13.45 12.54
CA ALA A 694 12.22 -12.20 11.89
C ALA A 694 13.06 -11.26 12.78
N GLY A 695 13.45 -11.68 13.98
CA GLY A 695 14.16 -10.82 14.96
C GLY A 695 15.60 -10.45 14.60
N LEU A 696 16.16 -10.99 13.51
CA LEU A 696 17.53 -10.71 13.05
C LEU A 696 17.64 -9.53 12.07
N GLY A 697 16.55 -8.83 11.80
CA GLY A 697 16.57 -7.64 10.94
C GLY A 697 16.51 -7.99 9.45
N ILE A 698 17.59 -7.80 8.72
CA ILE A 698 17.62 -8.09 7.27
C ILE A 698 17.46 -9.57 6.95
N GLN A 699 17.70 -10.43 7.93
CA GLN A 699 17.69 -11.88 7.81
C GLN A 699 16.40 -12.47 8.40
N LEU A 700 15.73 -13.29 7.63
CA LEU A 700 14.59 -14.11 8.06
C LEU A 700 15.05 -15.56 8.15
N LEU A 701 14.66 -16.23 9.20
CA LEU A 701 14.86 -17.69 9.34
C LEU A 701 13.50 -18.37 9.19
N ASP A 702 13.44 -19.34 8.28
CA ASP A 702 12.26 -20.17 8.04
C ASP A 702 12.60 -21.63 8.27
N LEU A 703 11.76 -22.31 9.04
CA LEU A 703 11.81 -23.77 9.24
C LEU A 703 10.45 -24.32 8.86
N SER A 704 10.40 -25.37 8.05
CA SER A 704 9.15 -26.05 7.72
C SER A 704 9.33 -27.57 7.72
N ALA A 705 8.26 -28.27 8.07
CA ALA A 705 8.13 -29.71 7.97
C ALA A 705 6.85 -30.03 7.20
N GLN A 706 6.92 -30.95 6.26
CA GLN A 706 5.79 -31.34 5.43
C GLN A 706 5.77 -32.85 5.20
N GLN A 707 4.59 -33.40 5.21
CA GLN A 707 4.27 -34.72 4.69
C GLN A 707 3.21 -34.58 3.60
N GLU A 708 3.42 -35.20 2.47
CA GLU A 708 2.46 -35.21 1.36
C GLU A 708 2.44 -36.56 0.65
N TRP A 709 1.28 -36.93 0.13
CA TRP A 709 1.09 -38.03 -0.76
C TRP A 709 0.96 -37.52 -2.20
N ASP A 710 1.97 -37.74 -3.04
CA ASP A 710 2.04 -37.22 -4.38
C ASP A 710 2.06 -38.31 -5.43
N GLY A 711 0.97 -38.46 -6.12
CA GLY A 711 0.88 -39.29 -7.31
C GLY A 711 0.74 -40.79 -7.08
N THR A 712 0.31 -41.43 -8.14
CA THR A 712 0.25 -42.89 -8.31
C THR A 712 1.17 -43.25 -9.46
N PHE A 713 2.08 -44.17 -9.25
CA PHE A 713 3.10 -44.58 -10.22
C PHE A 713 2.92 -46.06 -10.55
N ARG A 714 3.25 -46.46 -11.78
CA ARG A 714 3.37 -47.85 -12.13
C ARG A 714 4.74 -48.35 -11.72
N ALA A 715 4.77 -49.39 -10.90
CA ALA A 715 5.98 -50.18 -10.68
C ALA A 715 6.13 -51.13 -11.85
N VAL A 716 7.27 -51.14 -12.52
CA VAL A 716 7.61 -52.03 -13.63
C VAL A 716 8.85 -52.84 -13.30
N ASN A 717 8.95 -54.06 -13.76
CA ASN A 717 10.17 -54.86 -13.65
C ASN A 717 11.17 -54.49 -14.77
N ASP A 718 12.34 -55.12 -14.77
CA ASP A 718 13.40 -54.87 -15.75
C ASP A 718 12.98 -55.22 -17.20
N SER A 719 11.98 -56.08 -17.38
CA SER A 719 11.38 -56.40 -18.68
C SER A 719 10.28 -55.43 -19.11
N GLY A 720 9.96 -54.39 -18.31
CA GLY A 720 8.92 -53.40 -18.58
C GLY A 720 7.50 -53.85 -18.24
N ALA A 721 7.31 -55.03 -17.65
CA ALA A 721 6.01 -55.54 -17.23
C ALA A 721 5.54 -54.78 -15.95
N THR A 722 4.28 -54.36 -15.91
CA THR A 722 3.69 -53.67 -14.77
C THR A 722 3.52 -54.65 -13.59
N LEU A 723 4.20 -54.35 -12.48
CA LEU A 723 4.12 -55.13 -11.23
C LEU A 723 2.98 -54.64 -10.34
N GLY A 724 2.51 -53.39 -10.50
CA GLY A 724 1.43 -52.82 -9.73
C GLY A 724 1.44 -51.30 -9.72
N LEU A 725 0.54 -50.69 -8.93
CA LEU A 725 0.49 -49.29 -8.68
C LEU A 725 1.06 -49.01 -7.29
N VAL A 726 1.90 -47.95 -7.20
CA VAL A 726 2.48 -47.49 -5.94
C VAL A 726 2.13 -46.02 -5.70
N ALA A 727 1.84 -45.69 -4.45
CA ALA A 727 1.70 -44.34 -3.98
C ALA A 727 3.00 -43.89 -3.32
N ARG A 728 3.40 -42.61 -3.52
CA ARG A 728 4.58 -42.07 -2.91
C ARG A 728 4.21 -41.15 -1.78
N ARG A 729 4.74 -41.42 -0.57
CA ARG A 729 4.73 -40.52 0.55
C ARG A 729 6.06 -39.78 0.61
N ARG A 730 6.00 -38.46 0.64
CA ARG A 730 7.17 -37.59 0.83
C ARG A 730 7.09 -36.93 2.19
N ARG A 731 8.16 -36.98 2.93
CA ARG A 731 8.34 -36.24 4.19
C ARG A 731 9.60 -35.43 4.08
N PHE A 732 9.50 -34.13 4.27
CA PHE A 732 10.67 -33.29 4.19
C PHE A 732 10.69 -32.19 5.24
N VAL A 733 11.89 -31.87 5.68
CA VAL A 733 12.18 -30.72 6.57
C VAL A 733 13.07 -29.75 5.79
N THR A 734 12.69 -28.49 5.80
CA THR A 734 13.42 -27.43 5.10
C THR A 734 13.77 -26.33 6.07
N GLY A 735 15.05 -25.98 6.16
CA GLY A 735 15.55 -24.80 6.84
C GLY A 735 16.09 -23.80 5.83
N SER A 736 15.74 -22.54 5.95
CA SER A 736 16.28 -21.50 5.06
C SER A 736 16.49 -20.18 5.77
N SER A 737 17.44 -19.41 5.24
CA SER A 737 17.75 -18.06 5.64
C SER A 737 17.60 -17.14 4.43
N THR A 738 16.78 -16.10 4.57
CA THR A 738 16.52 -15.10 3.52
C THR A 738 16.99 -13.74 3.96
N TRP A 739 17.92 -13.16 3.22
CA TRP A 739 18.36 -11.77 3.38
C TRP A 739 17.58 -10.87 2.45
N ARG A 740 17.03 -9.78 2.98
CA ARG A 740 16.30 -8.76 2.21
C ARG A 740 16.92 -7.40 2.43
N VAL A 741 17.33 -6.78 1.34
CA VAL A 741 17.90 -5.42 1.33
C VAL A 741 17.05 -4.55 0.40
N PRO A 742 15.85 -4.17 0.83
CA PRO A 742 15.04 -3.23 0.07
C PRO A 742 15.66 -1.84 0.17
N ARG A 743 15.75 -1.17 -0.97
CA ARG A 743 16.02 0.26 -1.09
C ARG A 743 14.86 0.88 -1.87
N VAL A 744 14.75 2.19 -1.83
CA VAL A 744 13.65 2.86 -2.53
C VAL A 744 13.71 2.65 -4.05
N ARG A 745 14.91 2.64 -4.61
CA ARG A 745 15.13 2.48 -6.06
C ARG A 745 15.34 1.05 -6.52
N ARG A 746 15.71 0.16 -5.61
CA ARG A 746 15.96 -1.26 -5.91
C ARG A 746 15.63 -2.13 -4.71
N SER A 747 15.27 -3.36 -4.97
CA SER A 747 15.19 -4.40 -3.95
C SER A 747 16.13 -5.54 -4.29
N VAL A 748 16.83 -6.04 -3.30
CA VAL A 748 17.72 -7.21 -3.42
C VAL A 748 17.27 -8.22 -2.39
N SER A 749 17.15 -9.47 -2.78
CA SER A 749 16.96 -10.59 -1.86
C SER A 749 17.87 -11.75 -2.23
N ALA A 750 18.30 -12.48 -1.21
CA ALA A 750 19.06 -13.72 -1.35
C ALA A 750 18.56 -14.72 -0.31
N THR A 751 18.41 -15.98 -0.71
CA THR A 751 18.01 -17.08 0.17
C THR A 751 19.02 -18.21 0.04
N LEU A 752 19.42 -18.77 1.18
CA LEU A 752 20.14 -20.05 1.27
C LEU A 752 19.32 -21.00 2.11
N GLY A 753 19.28 -22.26 1.71
CA GLY A 753 18.56 -23.26 2.49
C GLY A 753 19.06 -24.66 2.25
N ALA A 754 18.62 -25.55 3.14
CA ALA A 754 18.83 -26.98 3.05
C ALA A 754 17.52 -27.71 3.27
N GLN A 755 17.35 -28.83 2.61
CA GLN A 755 16.18 -29.70 2.74
C GLN A 755 16.65 -31.14 2.89
N TYR A 756 16.03 -31.85 3.82
CA TYR A 756 16.13 -33.29 3.97
C TYR A 756 14.80 -33.91 3.62
N GLU A 757 14.79 -34.92 2.74
CA GLU A 757 13.58 -35.57 2.24
C GLU A 757 13.67 -37.08 2.38
N LEU A 758 12.60 -37.68 2.93
CA LEU A 758 12.35 -39.12 2.95
C LEU A 758 11.23 -39.45 1.98
N ARG A 759 11.44 -40.41 1.14
CA ARG A 759 10.43 -40.97 0.21
C ARG A 759 10.14 -42.39 0.57
N ASP A 760 8.88 -42.68 0.87
CA ASP A 760 8.38 -44.02 1.04
C ASP A 760 7.39 -44.35 -0.10
N PHE A 761 7.37 -45.58 -0.51
CA PHE A 761 6.42 -46.06 -1.49
C PHE A 761 5.54 -47.11 -0.85
N THR A 762 4.23 -47.01 -1.08
CA THR A 762 3.26 -48.04 -0.61
C THR A 762 2.51 -48.58 -1.78
N SER A 763 2.16 -49.90 -1.75
CA SER A 763 1.31 -50.43 -2.80
C SER A 763 -0.08 -49.82 -2.72
N VAL A 764 -0.59 -49.38 -3.85
CA VAL A 764 -2.01 -49.09 -4.01
C VAL A 764 -2.65 -50.39 -4.32
N VAL A 765 -3.39 -50.94 -3.35
CA VAL A 765 -3.95 -52.28 -3.44
C VAL A 765 -4.76 -52.48 -4.73
N ASP A 766 -4.22 -53.24 -5.64
CA ASP A 766 -5.02 -54.16 -6.41
C ASP A 766 -4.57 -55.54 -5.97
N SER A 767 -5.37 -56.23 -5.19
CA SER A 767 -5.11 -57.54 -4.63
C SER A 767 -4.93 -58.63 -5.70
N ALA A 768 -5.18 -58.28 -6.96
CA ALA A 768 -5.04 -59.18 -8.11
C ALA A 768 -3.61 -59.26 -8.66
N LEU A 769 -2.71 -58.31 -8.34
CA LEU A 769 -1.39 -58.25 -8.99
C LEU A 769 -0.21 -58.69 -8.12
N GLY A 770 -0.42 -59.24 -6.93
CA GLY A 770 0.60 -59.93 -6.11
C GLY A 770 2.00 -59.29 -6.12
N ALA A 771 2.12 -57.96 -6.03
CA ALA A 771 3.43 -57.31 -6.06
C ALA A 771 4.23 -57.74 -4.80
N PRO A 772 5.47 -58.18 -4.94
CA PRO A 772 6.25 -58.62 -3.78
C PRO A 772 6.47 -57.46 -2.82
N ASN A 773 6.17 -57.70 -1.55
CA ASN A 773 6.35 -56.76 -0.45
C ASN A 773 7.78 -56.17 -0.33
N SER A 774 8.76 -56.76 -1.00
CA SER A 774 10.16 -56.29 -1.01
C SER A 774 10.40 -54.99 -1.78
N LEU A 775 9.60 -54.66 -2.81
CA LEU A 775 9.69 -53.41 -3.55
C LEU A 775 9.15 -52.20 -2.76
N LEU A 776 8.42 -52.42 -1.67
CA LEU A 776 7.69 -51.42 -0.91
C LEU A 776 8.47 -50.93 0.31
N ARG A 777 9.64 -51.44 0.62
CA ARG A 777 10.39 -51.16 1.85
C ARG A 777 11.61 -50.24 1.71
N THR A 778 12.03 -49.88 0.51
CA THR A 778 13.21 -49.00 0.36
C THR A 778 12.79 -47.53 0.40
N GLY A 779 12.74 -47.00 1.63
CA GLY A 779 12.69 -45.54 1.81
C GLY A 779 13.94 -44.92 1.19
N THR A 780 13.77 -43.99 0.25
CA THR A 780 14.90 -43.23 -0.31
C THR A 780 15.10 -41.95 0.44
N ARG A 781 16.37 -41.61 0.71
CA ARG A 781 16.77 -40.41 1.47
C ARG A 781 17.49 -39.45 0.55
N TYR A 782 17.07 -38.21 0.60
CA TYR A 782 17.68 -37.15 -0.21
C TYR A 782 18.06 -35.95 0.68
N GLY A 783 19.28 -35.49 0.51
CA GLY A 783 19.73 -34.19 0.96
C GLY A 783 19.71 -33.22 -0.21
N SER A 784 19.39 -31.97 0.06
CA SER A 784 19.55 -30.90 -0.92
C SER A 784 19.93 -29.59 -0.28
N ILE A 785 20.75 -28.80 -0.99
CA ILE A 785 21.02 -27.40 -0.68
C ILE A 785 20.53 -26.54 -1.83
N PHE A 786 20.04 -25.36 -1.51
CA PHE A 786 19.57 -24.43 -2.55
C PHE A 786 19.91 -23.01 -2.22
N ALA A 787 20.07 -22.22 -3.27
CA ALA A 787 20.27 -20.79 -3.20
C ALA A 787 19.36 -20.09 -4.22
N SER A 788 18.88 -18.90 -3.88
CA SER A 788 18.20 -18.04 -4.83
C SER A 788 18.53 -16.58 -4.57
N SER A 789 18.47 -15.77 -5.62
CA SER A 789 18.65 -14.32 -5.51
C SER A 789 17.74 -13.58 -6.48
N SER A 790 17.35 -12.37 -6.13
CA SER A 790 16.65 -11.48 -7.04
C SER A 790 17.06 -10.03 -6.82
N VAL A 791 17.11 -9.28 -7.92
CA VAL A 791 17.32 -7.82 -7.94
C VAL A 791 16.22 -7.22 -8.79
N SER A 792 15.53 -6.20 -8.27
CA SER A 792 14.47 -5.52 -9.01
C SER A 792 14.55 -4.02 -8.85
N THR A 793 14.42 -3.31 -9.98
CA THR A 793 14.22 -1.85 -10.07
C THR A 793 12.85 -1.51 -10.66
N ALA A 794 11.96 -2.49 -10.75
CA ALA A 794 10.65 -2.40 -11.36
C ALA A 794 9.72 -1.40 -10.66
N ARG A 795 9.02 -0.55 -11.43
CA ARG A 795 8.15 0.51 -10.92
C ARG A 795 6.79 0.48 -11.62
N LEU A 796 5.76 0.88 -10.85
CA LEU A 796 4.37 0.92 -11.28
C LEU A 796 3.78 2.30 -10.97
N GLY A 797 3.20 2.96 -11.96
CA GLY A 797 2.42 4.19 -11.76
C GLY A 797 1.04 3.90 -11.14
N ALA A 798 0.41 4.90 -10.53
CA ALA A 798 -0.88 4.74 -9.83
C ALA A 798 -2.00 4.22 -10.77
N ARG A 799 -2.02 4.66 -12.02
CA ARG A 799 -2.95 4.16 -13.05
C ARG A 799 -2.36 3.05 -13.92
N GLY A 800 -1.13 2.62 -13.64
CA GLY A 800 -0.41 1.65 -14.46
C GLY A 800 -1.17 0.33 -14.63
N VAL A 801 -1.28 -0.14 -15.86
CA VAL A 801 -1.92 -1.44 -16.17
C VAL A 801 -0.99 -2.60 -15.82
N SER A 802 0.32 -2.36 -15.76
CA SER A 802 1.35 -3.32 -15.36
C SER A 802 2.58 -2.55 -14.85
N VAL A 803 3.61 -3.26 -14.41
CA VAL A 803 4.94 -2.65 -14.23
C VAL A 803 5.32 -1.91 -15.51
N GLU A 804 5.76 -0.66 -15.37
CA GLU A 804 5.95 0.26 -16.51
C GLU A 804 7.42 0.43 -16.87
N GLU A 805 8.31 0.47 -15.90
CA GLU A 805 9.73 0.70 -16.13
C GLU A 805 10.61 -0.12 -15.19
N GLY A 806 11.84 -0.40 -15.62
CA GLY A 806 12.87 -1.06 -14.82
C GLY A 806 13.17 -2.48 -15.24
N VAL A 807 13.99 -3.14 -14.44
CA VAL A 807 14.50 -4.50 -14.68
C VAL A 807 14.30 -5.36 -13.45
N THR A 808 14.00 -6.64 -13.66
CA THR A 808 14.06 -7.66 -12.61
C THR A 808 14.95 -8.80 -13.10
N LEU A 809 15.95 -9.13 -12.30
CA LEU A 809 16.82 -10.29 -12.50
C LEU A 809 16.59 -11.27 -11.36
N SER A 810 16.55 -12.55 -11.65
CA SER A 810 16.40 -13.62 -10.66
C SER A 810 17.24 -14.81 -11.02
N GLY A 811 17.78 -15.48 -10.01
CA GLY A 811 18.52 -16.72 -10.16
C GLY A 811 18.19 -17.68 -9.03
N SER A 812 18.16 -18.97 -9.34
CA SER A 812 18.08 -20.03 -8.33
C SER A 812 18.89 -21.21 -8.76
N THR A 813 19.51 -21.87 -7.80
CA THR A 813 20.25 -23.11 -7.98
C THR A 813 19.97 -24.06 -6.83
N ALA A 814 19.93 -25.33 -7.12
CA ALA A 814 19.81 -26.39 -6.13
C ALA A 814 20.75 -27.55 -6.49
N TYR A 815 21.37 -28.13 -5.49
CA TYR A 815 22.11 -29.38 -5.60
C TYR A 815 21.43 -30.39 -4.71
N ARG A 816 21.15 -31.58 -5.27
CA ARG A 816 20.44 -32.66 -4.59
C ARG A 816 21.26 -33.94 -4.74
N TRP A 817 21.41 -34.68 -3.65
CA TRP A 817 22.08 -35.96 -3.60
C TRP A 817 21.22 -37.01 -2.90
N ARG A 818 21.57 -38.24 -3.09
CA ARG A 818 20.96 -39.37 -2.45
C ARG A 818 21.86 -39.87 -1.32
N GLU A 819 21.32 -39.98 -0.08
CA GLU A 819 22.13 -40.39 1.08
C GLU A 819 22.22 -41.90 1.25
N ASP A 820 21.20 -42.63 0.83
CA ASP A 820 21.11 -44.10 0.92
C ASP A 820 21.85 -44.79 -0.22
N ASP A 821 22.41 -44.05 -1.16
CA ASP A 821 23.19 -44.58 -2.27
C ASP A 821 24.37 -43.64 -2.57
N PRO A 822 25.50 -43.83 -1.91
CA PRO A 822 26.67 -42.97 -2.11
C PRO A 822 27.28 -43.08 -3.52
N THR A 823 26.89 -44.11 -4.31
CA THR A 823 27.34 -44.26 -5.71
C THR A 823 26.52 -43.41 -6.66
N ALA A 824 25.34 -42.94 -6.23
CA ALA A 824 24.49 -42.08 -7.02
C ALA A 824 25.06 -40.64 -7.03
N SER A 825 25.42 -40.16 -8.21
CA SER A 825 25.91 -38.79 -8.37
C SER A 825 24.81 -37.80 -8.03
N GLY A 826 25.18 -36.73 -7.29
CA GLY A 826 24.28 -35.61 -7.03
C GLY A 826 23.93 -34.85 -8.32
N ALA A 827 22.84 -34.09 -8.30
CA ALA A 827 22.35 -33.36 -9.46
C ALA A 827 22.14 -31.89 -9.19
N TRP A 828 22.67 -31.07 -10.08
CA TRP A 828 22.45 -29.65 -10.12
C TRP A 828 21.22 -29.28 -10.94
N ARG A 829 20.50 -28.23 -10.48
CA ARG A 829 19.43 -27.58 -11.22
C ARG A 829 19.50 -26.09 -11.01
N SER A 830 19.68 -25.33 -12.09
CA SER A 830 19.81 -23.87 -12.04
C SER A 830 18.82 -23.20 -12.99
N ILE A 831 18.27 -22.07 -12.58
CA ILE A 831 17.37 -21.24 -13.37
C ILE A 831 17.82 -19.79 -13.24
N VAL A 832 17.89 -19.07 -14.37
CA VAL A 832 18.13 -17.63 -14.42
C VAL A 832 17.03 -16.99 -15.24
N GLY A 833 16.47 -15.91 -14.72
CA GLY A 833 15.40 -15.14 -15.37
C GLY A 833 15.68 -13.64 -15.38
N ALA A 834 15.33 -13.01 -16.49
CA ALA A 834 15.39 -11.56 -16.66
C ALA A 834 14.06 -11.03 -17.19
N ARG A 835 13.64 -9.86 -16.71
CA ARG A 835 12.48 -9.10 -17.22
C ARG A 835 12.88 -7.66 -17.36
N HIS A 836 12.46 -7.04 -18.45
CA HIS A 836 12.68 -5.61 -18.70
C HIS A 836 11.38 -4.94 -19.13
N TYR A 837 11.16 -3.71 -18.67
CA TYR A 837 9.96 -2.94 -18.92
C TYR A 837 10.35 -1.57 -19.47
N LEU A 838 9.82 -1.23 -20.63
CA LEU A 838 10.07 0.02 -21.35
C LEU A 838 8.76 0.79 -21.50
N PRO A 839 8.60 1.96 -20.87
CA PRO A 839 7.42 2.78 -21.02
C PRO A 839 7.43 3.53 -22.35
N LEU A 840 6.27 3.62 -22.99
CA LEU A 840 6.03 4.41 -24.19
C LEU A 840 5.05 5.55 -23.88
N ASN A 841 5.38 6.77 -24.32
CA ASN A 841 4.55 7.96 -24.16
C ASN A 841 3.49 8.05 -25.27
N LEU A 842 2.57 7.08 -25.33
CA LEU A 842 1.44 7.07 -26.24
C LEU A 842 0.16 7.56 -25.53
N PRO A 843 -0.86 8.06 -26.27
CA PRO A 843 -2.12 8.51 -25.68
C PRO A 843 -2.83 7.40 -24.89
N GLY A 844 -3.44 7.75 -23.75
CA GLY A 844 -4.21 6.82 -22.91
C GLY A 844 -4.25 7.26 -21.44
N PHE A 845 -5.02 6.57 -20.62
CA PHE A 845 -5.12 6.87 -19.19
C PHE A 845 -3.88 6.42 -18.38
N SER A 846 -3.07 5.54 -18.94
CA SER A 846 -1.80 5.02 -18.42
C SER A 846 -0.75 4.99 -19.52
N ARG A 847 0.51 4.72 -19.18
CA ARG A 847 1.56 4.46 -20.17
C ARG A 847 1.34 3.13 -20.88
N HIS A 848 1.72 3.07 -22.12
CA HIS A 848 1.91 1.83 -22.86
C HIS A 848 3.26 1.24 -22.47
N VAL A 849 3.38 -0.09 -22.50
CA VAL A 849 4.61 -0.78 -22.04
C VAL A 849 5.01 -1.84 -23.03
N ILE A 850 6.29 -1.84 -23.42
CA ILE A 850 6.93 -3.03 -23.98
C ILE A 850 7.58 -3.80 -22.85
N ALA A 851 7.12 -5.02 -22.61
CA ALA A 851 7.69 -5.90 -21.61
C ALA A 851 8.38 -7.08 -22.28
N THR A 852 9.60 -7.40 -21.86
CA THR A 852 10.35 -8.54 -22.37
C THR A 852 10.73 -9.47 -21.22
N ARG A 853 10.81 -10.77 -21.50
CA ARG A 853 11.30 -11.77 -20.57
C ARG A 853 12.25 -12.75 -21.24
N ALA A 854 13.19 -13.27 -20.47
CA ALA A 854 14.01 -14.41 -20.87
C ALA A 854 14.26 -15.28 -19.62
N THR A 855 14.19 -16.58 -19.78
CA THR A 855 14.42 -17.55 -18.69
C THR A 855 15.21 -18.72 -19.24
N ILE A 856 16.29 -19.09 -18.56
CA ILE A 856 17.17 -20.19 -18.91
C ILE A 856 17.18 -21.19 -17.76
N GLY A 857 17.05 -22.46 -18.06
CA GLY A 857 17.14 -23.59 -17.13
C GLY A 857 18.21 -24.59 -17.56
N VAL A 858 19.03 -25.01 -16.60
CA VAL A 858 20.08 -26.01 -16.80
C VAL A 858 20.03 -26.99 -15.64
N ALA A 859 19.93 -28.29 -15.93
CA ALA A 859 19.98 -29.35 -14.95
C ALA A 859 20.95 -30.45 -15.41
N GLN A 860 21.46 -31.22 -14.45
CA GLN A 860 22.23 -32.45 -14.73
C GLN A 860 21.28 -33.63 -15.02
N GLN A 861 21.77 -34.59 -15.71
CA GLN A 861 21.05 -35.74 -16.23
C GLN A 861 20.43 -36.65 -15.14
N THR A 862 21.11 -36.83 -14.04
CA THR A 862 20.68 -37.66 -12.90
C THR A 862 19.52 -37.03 -12.10
N SER A 863 19.10 -35.88 -12.52
CA SER A 863 18.01 -35.15 -11.87
C SER A 863 16.67 -35.82 -12.18
N THR A 864 15.93 -36.16 -11.16
CA THR A 864 14.50 -36.44 -11.26
C THR A 864 13.66 -35.22 -11.59
N THR A 865 14.33 -34.06 -11.77
CA THR A 865 13.73 -32.74 -12.02
C THR A 865 14.07 -32.29 -13.44
N ASP A 866 13.12 -32.41 -14.33
CA ASP A 866 13.16 -31.82 -15.66
C ASP A 866 12.55 -30.41 -15.68
N PHE A 867 12.79 -29.70 -16.77
CA PHE A 867 12.09 -28.49 -17.12
C PHE A 867 10.95 -28.83 -18.06
N SER A 868 9.77 -28.32 -17.76
CA SER A 868 8.56 -28.52 -18.55
C SER A 868 8.18 -27.19 -19.24
N VAL A 869 7.99 -27.21 -20.54
CA VAL A 869 7.59 -26.08 -21.39
C VAL A 869 6.13 -26.21 -21.81
N GLY A 870 5.44 -25.07 -21.84
CA GLY A 870 4.04 -24.95 -22.26
C GLY A 870 3.11 -24.44 -21.16
N GLY A 871 1.88 -24.17 -21.55
CA GLY A 871 0.82 -23.65 -20.68
C GLY A 871 0.90 -22.16 -20.41
N THR A 872 -0.22 -21.63 -19.94
CA THR A 872 -0.35 -20.26 -19.48
C THR A 872 0.17 -20.16 -18.04
N SER A 873 0.95 -19.12 -17.72
CA SER A 873 1.34 -18.84 -16.34
C SER A 873 0.29 -17.91 -15.72
N GLY A 874 -0.26 -18.29 -14.61
CA GLY A 874 -1.27 -17.54 -13.87
C GLY A 874 -0.90 -17.36 -12.41
N GLN A 875 -1.90 -17.07 -11.63
CA GLN A 875 -1.87 -17.05 -10.18
C GLN A 875 -3.06 -17.91 -9.71
N SER A 876 -2.79 -18.86 -8.86
CA SER A 876 -3.86 -19.54 -8.15
C SER A 876 -4.31 -18.70 -6.98
N ALA A 877 -5.61 -18.65 -6.76
CA ALA A 877 -6.24 -18.01 -5.61
C ALA A 877 -7.12 -19.04 -4.89
N GLU A 878 -7.00 -19.09 -3.60
CA GLU A 878 -7.87 -19.92 -2.77
C GLU A 878 -9.21 -19.18 -2.59
N LEU A 879 -10.25 -19.73 -3.19
CA LEU A 879 -11.60 -19.15 -3.14
C LEU A 879 -12.30 -19.49 -1.83
N LEU A 880 -12.13 -20.71 -1.37
CA LEU A 880 -12.55 -21.26 -0.08
C LEU A 880 -11.38 -22.06 0.47
N PRO A 881 -11.30 -22.31 1.77
CA PRO A 881 -10.29 -23.19 2.31
C PRO A 881 -10.25 -24.53 1.56
N GLY A 882 -9.15 -24.80 0.84
CA GLY A 882 -8.97 -25.97 -0.01
C GLY A 882 -9.51 -25.87 -1.44
N VAL A 883 -10.28 -24.83 -1.79
CA VAL A 883 -10.77 -24.63 -3.17
C VAL A 883 -9.91 -23.61 -3.89
N VAL A 884 -9.02 -24.08 -4.73
CA VAL A 884 -8.09 -23.25 -5.50
C VAL A 884 -8.60 -23.03 -6.92
N ILE A 885 -8.61 -21.77 -7.37
CA ILE A 885 -8.94 -21.36 -8.73
C ILE A 885 -7.75 -20.71 -9.42
N GLY A 886 -7.74 -20.76 -10.76
CA GLY A 886 -6.67 -20.17 -11.57
C GLY A 886 -5.56 -21.17 -11.90
N ASP A 887 -4.58 -20.70 -12.65
CA ASP A 887 -3.43 -21.50 -13.09
C ASP A 887 -2.22 -21.30 -12.16
N PRO A 888 -1.43 -22.34 -11.91
CA PRO A 888 -0.20 -22.18 -11.15
C PRO A 888 0.82 -21.34 -11.95
N PRO A 889 1.73 -20.64 -11.26
CA PRO A 889 2.83 -19.95 -11.92
C PRO A 889 3.76 -20.97 -12.60
N ARG A 890 4.14 -20.69 -13.87
CA ARG A 890 5.02 -21.54 -14.67
C ARG A 890 6.29 -20.80 -15.04
N THR A 891 7.43 -21.44 -14.82
CA THR A 891 8.76 -20.86 -15.12
C THR A 891 9.01 -20.76 -16.63
N PHE A 892 8.65 -21.78 -17.39
CA PHE A 892 8.84 -21.86 -18.85
C PHE A 892 7.48 -21.90 -19.55
N SER A 893 6.64 -20.89 -19.25
CA SER A 893 5.32 -20.76 -19.87
C SER A 893 5.42 -20.45 -21.35
N LEU A 894 4.52 -21.02 -22.15
CA LEU A 894 4.32 -20.74 -23.57
C LEU A 894 2.80 -20.80 -23.83
N ARG A 895 2.21 -19.63 -24.04
CA ARG A 895 0.76 -19.51 -24.26
C ARG A 895 0.35 -20.13 -25.59
N GLY A 896 -0.83 -20.75 -25.64
CA GLY A 896 -1.33 -21.45 -26.84
C GLY A 896 -0.79 -22.85 -27.05
N VAL A 897 0.07 -23.34 -26.16
CA VAL A 897 0.63 -24.70 -26.17
C VAL A 897 0.30 -25.38 -24.85
N ALA A 898 -0.08 -26.65 -24.89
CA ALA A 898 -0.45 -27.39 -23.68
C ALA A 898 0.71 -27.47 -22.66
N PRO A 899 0.43 -27.50 -21.35
CA PRO A 899 1.46 -27.69 -20.33
C PRO A 899 2.20 -29.02 -20.53
N GLY A 900 3.54 -29.00 -20.37
CA GLY A 900 4.34 -30.22 -20.48
C GLY A 900 4.53 -30.75 -21.92
N THR A 901 4.25 -29.94 -22.92
CA THR A 901 4.43 -30.35 -24.35
C THR A 901 5.87 -30.76 -24.65
N GLN A 902 6.85 -30.09 -24.06
CA GLN A 902 8.24 -30.51 -24.09
C GLN A 902 8.80 -30.62 -22.68
N ARG A 903 9.71 -31.56 -22.50
CA ARG A 903 10.44 -31.80 -21.27
C ARG A 903 11.92 -31.99 -21.56
N GLY A 904 12.80 -31.56 -20.67
CA GLY A 904 14.24 -31.73 -20.86
C GLY A 904 15.06 -31.19 -19.68
N VAL A 905 16.36 -31.49 -19.69
CA VAL A 905 17.32 -30.99 -18.68
C VAL A 905 17.91 -29.64 -19.05
N ARG A 906 17.57 -29.12 -20.22
CA ARG A 906 17.83 -27.74 -20.66
C ARG A 906 16.50 -27.13 -21.08
N ALA A 907 16.30 -25.86 -20.73
CA ALA A 907 15.14 -25.11 -21.18
C ALA A 907 15.49 -23.65 -21.42
N LEU A 908 14.86 -23.07 -22.43
CA LEU A 908 14.89 -21.64 -22.71
C LEU A 908 13.47 -21.19 -23.00
N ALA A 909 13.06 -20.07 -22.39
CA ALA A 909 11.80 -19.42 -22.70
C ALA A 909 11.98 -17.92 -22.75
N GLY A 910 11.33 -17.25 -23.69
CA GLY A 910 11.34 -15.82 -23.83
C GLY A 910 10.02 -15.31 -24.38
N GLY A 911 9.81 -14.01 -24.26
CA GLY A 911 8.61 -13.39 -24.82
C GLY A 911 8.72 -11.87 -24.84
N VAL A 912 7.97 -11.29 -25.75
CA VAL A 912 7.80 -9.83 -25.91
C VAL A 912 6.31 -9.54 -25.84
N GLU A 913 5.94 -8.54 -25.07
CA GLU A 913 4.56 -8.09 -24.93
C GLU A 913 4.45 -6.59 -25.15
N TYR A 914 3.48 -6.19 -25.91
CA TYR A 914 2.99 -4.82 -25.96
C TYR A 914 1.70 -4.72 -25.17
N ARG A 915 1.71 -3.89 -24.11
CA ARG A 915 0.59 -3.70 -23.19
C ARG A 915 0.04 -2.30 -23.35
N ALA A 916 -1.24 -2.18 -23.64
CA ALA A 916 -1.89 -0.90 -23.89
C ALA A 916 -3.14 -0.71 -23.02
N PRO A 917 -3.32 0.48 -22.40
CA PRO A 917 -4.55 0.82 -21.69
C PRO A 917 -5.69 1.04 -22.71
N LEU A 918 -6.90 0.49 -22.41
CA LEU A 918 -8.07 0.66 -23.27
C LEU A 918 -9.10 1.60 -22.67
N VAL A 919 -9.59 1.26 -21.47
CA VAL A 919 -10.71 1.96 -20.83
C VAL A 919 -10.50 2.02 -19.33
N LEU A 920 -10.69 3.20 -18.76
CA LEU A 920 -10.86 3.41 -17.33
C LEU A 920 -12.34 3.68 -17.07
N PHE A 921 -13.00 2.80 -16.32
CA PHE A 921 -14.42 2.93 -16.04
C PHE A 921 -14.65 3.94 -14.92
N ARG A 922 -15.45 4.97 -15.19
CA ARG A 922 -15.87 5.97 -14.18
C ARG A 922 -17.18 5.59 -13.51
N ARG A 923 -18.08 4.93 -14.22
CA ARG A 923 -19.40 4.48 -13.73
C ARG A 923 -19.70 3.13 -14.37
N LEU A 924 -20.08 2.16 -13.55
CA LEU A 924 -20.65 0.90 -14.00
C LEU A 924 -21.86 0.63 -13.10
N PRO A 925 -23.06 0.47 -13.67
CA PRO A 925 -24.18 -0.09 -12.94
C PRO A 925 -23.84 -1.56 -12.66
N SER A 926 -23.46 -1.87 -11.43
CA SER A 926 -23.28 -3.26 -11.01
C SER A 926 -24.24 -3.54 -9.87
N PRO A 927 -25.22 -4.41 -10.05
CA PRO A 927 -26.08 -4.88 -8.96
C PRO A 927 -25.30 -5.79 -7.99
N PHE A 928 -24.06 -6.16 -8.36
CA PHE A 928 -23.22 -7.13 -7.66
C PHE A 928 -21.96 -6.45 -7.11
N MET A 929 -21.36 -7.05 -6.13
CA MET A 929 -20.12 -6.62 -5.46
C MET A 929 -18.86 -6.81 -6.29
N VAL A 930 -18.98 -6.85 -7.60
CA VAL A 930 -17.89 -6.96 -8.57
C VAL A 930 -17.86 -5.68 -9.40
N PHE A 931 -16.74 -4.99 -9.35
CA PHE A 931 -16.51 -3.74 -10.08
C PHE A 931 -15.39 -3.93 -11.06
N VAL A 932 -15.60 -3.58 -12.33
CA VAL A 932 -14.53 -3.47 -13.31
C VAL A 932 -13.92 -2.08 -13.18
N ASP A 933 -12.64 -2.03 -12.83
CA ASP A 933 -11.92 -0.77 -12.69
C ASP A 933 -11.40 -0.29 -14.05
N ARG A 934 -10.69 -1.15 -14.77
CA ARG A 934 -10.08 -0.81 -16.04
C ARG A 934 -9.91 -2.02 -16.95
N LEU A 935 -9.80 -1.74 -18.25
CA LEU A 935 -9.46 -2.69 -19.29
C LEU A 935 -8.12 -2.32 -19.91
N SER A 936 -7.34 -3.32 -20.22
CA SER A 936 -6.13 -3.20 -21.04
C SER A 936 -6.01 -4.36 -22.00
N VAL A 937 -5.21 -4.21 -23.04
CA VAL A 937 -4.93 -5.27 -24.00
C VAL A 937 -3.43 -5.55 -23.99
N THR A 938 -3.10 -6.81 -24.15
CA THR A 938 -1.72 -7.28 -24.36
C THR A 938 -1.66 -8.04 -25.68
N VAL A 939 -0.75 -7.63 -26.57
CA VAL A 939 -0.37 -8.41 -27.75
C VAL A 939 1.02 -8.98 -27.49
N PHE A 940 1.21 -10.25 -27.81
CA PHE A 940 2.45 -10.91 -27.43
C PHE A 940 2.96 -11.90 -28.45
N SER A 941 4.25 -12.20 -28.37
CA SER A 941 4.90 -13.35 -28.97
C SER A 941 5.79 -14.02 -27.94
N ASP A 942 5.61 -15.31 -27.77
CA ASP A 942 6.38 -16.17 -26.87
C ASP A 942 7.14 -17.22 -27.69
N ALA A 943 8.36 -17.56 -27.23
CA ALA A 943 9.15 -18.66 -27.77
C ALA A 943 9.77 -19.48 -26.65
N ALA A 944 9.81 -20.80 -26.79
CA ALA A 944 10.43 -21.67 -25.81
C ALA A 944 10.90 -22.99 -26.43
N ARG A 945 11.82 -23.63 -25.72
CA ARG A 945 12.30 -24.98 -26.05
C ARG A 945 12.79 -25.67 -24.76
N ALA A 946 12.48 -26.96 -24.63
CA ALA A 946 13.14 -27.85 -23.69
C ALA A 946 13.75 -29.00 -24.44
N TRP A 947 14.97 -29.44 -24.05
CA TRP A 947 15.69 -30.47 -24.73
C TRP A 947 16.69 -31.19 -23.82
N CYS A 948 17.14 -32.37 -24.27
CA CYS A 948 18.27 -33.08 -23.68
C CYS A 948 19.45 -33.05 -24.67
N PRO A 949 20.67 -32.69 -24.25
CA PRO A 949 21.86 -32.74 -25.12
C PRO A 949 22.11 -34.13 -25.64
N GLY A 950 22.67 -34.27 -26.87
CA GLY A 950 22.76 -35.55 -27.62
C GLY A 950 23.49 -36.68 -26.89
N ALA A 951 24.47 -36.40 -26.04
CA ALA A 951 25.13 -37.42 -25.20
C ALA A 951 24.18 -37.98 -24.12
N LEU A 952 23.21 -37.22 -23.69
CA LEU A 952 22.24 -37.54 -22.65
C LEU A 952 21.00 -38.26 -23.21
N ALA A 953 20.64 -38.01 -24.47
CA ALA A 953 19.51 -38.61 -25.12
C ALA A 953 19.67 -40.15 -25.34
N ARG A 954 20.86 -40.68 -25.11
CA ARG A 954 21.20 -42.11 -25.23
C ARG A 954 21.20 -42.85 -23.89
N SER A 955 20.98 -42.15 -22.78
CA SER A 955 20.95 -42.81 -21.46
C SER A 955 19.53 -43.31 -21.15
N GLU A 956 19.43 -44.33 -20.33
CA GLU A 956 18.17 -44.92 -19.84
C GLU A 956 17.37 -44.02 -18.89
N ASN A 957 17.64 -42.71 -18.90
CA ASN A 957 16.93 -41.76 -18.06
C ASN A 957 15.55 -41.43 -18.65
N VAL A 958 14.50 -41.74 -17.90
CA VAL A 958 13.09 -41.55 -18.25
C VAL A 958 12.73 -40.15 -18.71
N VAL A 959 13.50 -39.12 -18.29
CA VAL A 959 13.29 -37.71 -18.68
C VAL A 959 13.86 -37.41 -20.06
N CYS A 960 14.94 -38.10 -20.45
CA CYS A 960 15.66 -37.88 -21.70
C CYS A 960 15.44 -39.06 -22.70
N GLU A 961 14.27 -39.67 -22.67
CA GLU A 961 13.90 -40.62 -23.72
C GLU A 961 14.03 -40.00 -25.09
N ARG A 962 14.42 -40.85 -26.09
CA ARG A 962 14.75 -40.55 -27.50
C ARG A 962 14.23 -39.20 -28.00
N PRO A 963 15.00 -38.41 -28.78
CA PRO A 963 14.50 -37.16 -29.38
C PRO A 963 13.19 -37.48 -30.09
N GLY A 964 12.09 -37.15 -29.40
CA GLY A 964 10.76 -37.43 -29.91
C GLY A 964 10.47 -36.46 -31.09
N LYS A 965 9.46 -36.73 -31.86
CA LYS A 965 8.94 -35.88 -32.93
C LYS A 965 8.50 -34.49 -32.42
N ARG A 966 8.56 -34.22 -31.10
CA ARG A 966 8.27 -32.94 -30.43
C ARG A 966 9.50 -32.08 -30.15
N ASP A 967 10.71 -32.52 -30.51
CA ASP A 967 11.93 -31.76 -30.31
C ASP A 967 12.01 -30.61 -31.35
N GLY A 968 12.39 -29.43 -30.91
CA GLY A 968 12.48 -28.22 -31.73
C GLY A 968 11.97 -26.97 -30.99
N TRP A 969 12.09 -25.85 -31.65
CA TRP A 969 11.54 -24.60 -31.14
C TRP A 969 10.01 -24.59 -31.21
N LEU A 970 9.42 -24.05 -30.16
CA LEU A 970 8.01 -23.68 -30.07
C LEU A 970 7.92 -22.16 -30.02
N ALA A 971 7.08 -21.58 -30.88
CA ALA A 971 6.76 -20.15 -30.78
C ALA A 971 5.28 -19.92 -31.07
N SER A 972 4.68 -19.01 -30.31
CA SER A 972 3.27 -18.65 -30.40
C SER A 972 3.09 -17.14 -30.36
N ALA A 973 2.02 -16.67 -30.99
CA ALA A 973 1.59 -15.30 -30.88
C ALA A 973 0.11 -15.21 -30.50
N GLY A 974 -0.29 -14.14 -29.88
CA GLY A 974 -1.66 -13.97 -29.43
C GLY A 974 -1.97 -12.62 -28.83
N ALA A 975 -3.17 -12.52 -28.31
CA ALA A 975 -3.63 -11.33 -27.58
C ALA A 975 -4.44 -11.71 -26.36
N GLU A 976 -4.39 -10.85 -25.35
CA GLU A 976 -5.17 -10.94 -24.10
C GLU A 976 -5.95 -9.67 -23.87
N LEU A 977 -7.22 -9.80 -23.51
CA LEU A 977 -7.97 -8.76 -22.83
C LEU A 977 -7.74 -8.94 -21.33
N VAL A 978 -7.26 -7.89 -20.68
CA VAL A 978 -6.98 -7.88 -19.25
C VAL A 978 -8.01 -7.01 -18.56
N VAL A 979 -8.70 -7.59 -17.60
CA VAL A 979 -9.77 -6.98 -16.82
C VAL A 979 -9.31 -6.85 -15.38
N ASP A 980 -9.05 -5.64 -14.93
CA ASP A 980 -8.83 -5.36 -13.52
C ASP A 980 -10.19 -5.13 -12.86
N LEU A 981 -10.49 -5.91 -11.86
CA LEU A 981 -11.77 -5.88 -11.15
C LEU A 981 -11.56 -5.93 -9.64
N ALA A 982 -12.51 -5.45 -8.90
CA ALA A 982 -12.57 -5.61 -7.46
C ALA A 982 -13.80 -6.47 -7.12
N VAL A 983 -13.60 -7.43 -6.23
CA VAL A 983 -14.64 -8.29 -5.68
C VAL A 983 -14.83 -7.93 -4.22
N GLN A 984 -16.03 -8.09 -3.68
CA GLN A 984 -16.35 -7.73 -2.29
C GLN A 984 -15.99 -6.26 -1.96
N TYR A 985 -16.22 -5.36 -2.92
CA TYR A 985 -15.98 -3.91 -2.89
C TYR A 985 -14.54 -3.46 -3.11
N ASP A 986 -13.51 -4.11 -2.53
CA ASP A 986 -12.14 -3.59 -2.50
C ASP A 986 -11.05 -4.64 -2.72
N THR A 987 -11.38 -5.94 -2.81
CA THR A 987 -10.39 -6.99 -3.07
C THR A 987 -10.02 -7.04 -4.55
N PRO A 988 -8.80 -6.67 -4.94
CA PRO A 988 -8.43 -6.56 -6.35
C PRO A 988 -8.17 -7.93 -6.96
N TYR A 989 -8.71 -8.15 -8.15
CA TYR A 989 -8.43 -9.30 -9.00
C TYR A 989 -8.08 -8.84 -10.41
N ARG A 990 -7.27 -9.64 -11.07
CA ARG A 990 -6.95 -9.48 -12.49
C ARG A 990 -7.34 -10.72 -13.24
N LEU A 991 -8.24 -10.58 -14.21
CA LEU A 991 -8.66 -11.63 -15.10
C LEU A 991 -8.03 -11.40 -16.48
N ARG A 992 -7.42 -12.41 -17.05
CA ARG A 992 -6.87 -12.39 -18.41
C ARG A 992 -7.65 -13.38 -19.28
N ILE A 993 -8.23 -12.88 -20.36
CA ILE A 993 -8.98 -13.64 -21.34
C ILE A 993 -8.19 -13.54 -22.63
N GLY A 994 -7.62 -14.61 -23.10
CA GLY A 994 -6.69 -14.59 -24.21
C GLY A 994 -6.87 -15.72 -25.19
N GLY A 995 -6.29 -15.51 -26.36
CA GLY A 995 -6.11 -16.51 -27.39
C GLY A 995 -4.69 -16.45 -27.93
N ALA A 996 -4.12 -17.61 -28.19
CA ALA A 996 -2.79 -17.75 -28.78
C ALA A 996 -2.75 -18.92 -29.75
N ALA A 997 -1.95 -18.79 -30.80
CA ALA A 997 -1.73 -19.83 -31.79
C ALA A 997 -0.22 -20.05 -32.02
N PRO A 998 0.25 -21.30 -32.01
CA PRO A 998 1.62 -21.62 -32.37
C PRO A 998 1.86 -21.35 -33.87
N TYR A 999 2.88 -20.54 -34.19
CA TYR A 999 3.33 -20.31 -35.57
C TYR A 999 4.63 -21.08 -35.88
N VAL A 1000 5.39 -21.46 -34.85
CA VAL A 1000 6.49 -22.42 -34.95
C VAL A 1000 6.18 -23.58 -34.02
N ALA A 1001 6.10 -24.78 -34.56
CA ALA A 1001 5.87 -25.98 -33.77
C ALA A 1001 6.43 -27.21 -34.51
N PRO A 1002 7.03 -28.19 -33.80
CA PRO A 1002 7.36 -29.51 -34.31
C PRO A 1002 6.12 -30.23 -34.88
N ARG A 1003 6.35 -31.23 -35.72
CA ARG A 1003 5.28 -31.94 -36.47
C ARG A 1003 4.16 -32.52 -35.59
N ASP A 1004 4.48 -32.96 -34.38
CA ASP A 1004 3.53 -33.64 -33.48
C ASP A 1004 2.87 -32.65 -32.47
N VAL A 1005 3.13 -31.35 -32.58
CA VAL A 1005 2.50 -30.33 -31.75
C VAL A 1005 1.42 -29.64 -32.57
N SER A 1006 0.21 -29.61 -32.01
CA SER A 1006 -0.93 -28.98 -32.65
C SER A 1006 -0.65 -27.48 -32.88
N ARG A 1007 -0.89 -27.01 -34.09
CA ARG A 1007 -0.86 -25.60 -34.46
C ARG A 1007 -2.22 -24.88 -34.26
N ARG A 1008 -3.23 -25.59 -33.75
CA ARG A 1008 -4.54 -24.98 -33.46
C ARG A 1008 -4.39 -23.99 -32.34
N GLY A 1009 -5.00 -22.83 -32.52
CA GLY A 1009 -5.06 -21.82 -31.48
C GLY A 1009 -5.85 -22.31 -30.26
N ALA A 1010 -5.45 -21.84 -29.09
CA ALA A 1010 -6.12 -22.12 -27.82
C ALA A 1010 -6.66 -20.81 -27.22
N LEU A 1011 -7.89 -20.86 -26.75
CA LEU A 1011 -8.48 -19.85 -25.91
C LEU A 1011 -8.24 -20.22 -24.44
N TYR A 1012 -8.01 -19.24 -23.60
CA TYR A 1012 -7.80 -19.47 -22.17
C TYR A 1012 -8.31 -18.31 -21.33
N VAL A 1013 -8.64 -18.60 -20.09
CA VAL A 1013 -8.96 -17.64 -19.05
C VAL A 1013 -8.10 -17.95 -17.86
N THR A 1014 -7.38 -16.95 -17.33
CA THR A 1014 -6.53 -17.15 -16.17
C THR A 1014 -6.57 -15.94 -15.23
N LEU A 1015 -6.27 -16.18 -13.95
CA LEU A 1015 -6.17 -15.16 -12.93
C LEU A 1015 -4.72 -14.68 -12.78
N GLY A 1016 -4.56 -13.47 -12.22
CA GLY A 1016 -3.29 -12.93 -11.80
C GLY A 1016 -2.63 -11.99 -12.79
N GLY A 1017 -1.46 -11.50 -12.36
CA GLY A 1017 -0.68 -10.54 -13.12
C GLY A 1017 -0.01 -11.11 -14.35
N TYR A 1018 0.60 -10.22 -15.10
CA TYR A 1018 1.51 -10.58 -16.20
C TYR A 1018 2.71 -11.38 -15.65
N PHE A 1019 3.49 -11.98 -16.55
CA PHE A 1019 4.69 -12.75 -16.17
C PHE A 1019 5.69 -11.96 -15.32
#